data_5e342a8f2a553259449a9d67f135b2fe
#
_entry.id   5e342a8f2a553259449a9d67f135b2fe
#
_cell.length_a   1.000
_cell.length_b   1.000
_cell.length_c   1.000
_cell.angle_alpha   90.00
_cell.angle_beta   90.00
_cell.angle_gamma   90.00
#
_symmetry.space_group_name_H-M   'P 1'
#
loop_
_entity.id
_entity.type
_entity.pdbx_description
1 polymer ?
#
loop_
_entity_poly.entity_id
_entity_poly.type
_entity_poly.pdbx_seq_one_letter_code
_entity_poly.pdbx_strand_id
1 'polypeptide(L)'
;MKKSLLFLAVLCSFSQVFAQNYGYWKKLSATQLPQESLIRTTSYSENQALFTLDLNEFRLALTNVPAVFSGNAGATVYFPNSNGELEKFYVWENSNFEPALQAQYPGIRSFSGNSATDLTATIRFSIDPRGIQTMVMRPDNGTEFIEPYTKDNSVYVLFDTKTRNTPKLPFTCGTIEEVLTHDLLDDTALTNRASNLSYKTMRLALSCVAEYTTFFGGTVAGALGGMNATMTRVNGILERDLALHLNIIANNAAVIFTNANTDPYSNGATGSGGAWNAELQNTLTSVIGEANYDIGHLFGASGGGGNAGCIGCVCVDGNKGSAFTSPSNNIPQGDTFDVDYVVHEMGHQLGGNHSFSHQTEGSGVNVEPGSGSTIMGYAGLTSYDVQNNSDAYFTFANIKQIQTNLNTKTCPVSTPITDNAVPVITFPLPSANTSSPATSFTIPKSTPYILKGVVTDPDGDAMTYTWESIDSAGTTASGANSVASPTKASGPNFRSFPPSTSPNRYMPAYASVLNGVLSTQWESVNSTGRNSKFAFTARDNHAGGNQQTNTTSITVTTSATVGPFAVTSQSTLGEAWAQGSTKTITWDVNNANTLAGSANVNIKLSIDGGQTFPYTLAANTPNDGNEDIVVPSTPASLNCRLMIEPTANIYYAINSKAFYIGYEVVTNCVTYNFTGAAFNLTNGTNSWTTKTINVPTAGTISDVNITVNATHTNLQNLQMAVIRPGGTILTFYNQHCTGSANMNATFDSQGPALACASPLVGTFAPSNANLNTLSGFSQQGNWQFGFKDVVNGPDSGTINSFSIEVCSQTTQLLAADTFGFENFSLYPNPNNGTFTVAFTAQSSDKIAIEVHDLSGRKILSNSYANQGVFAETLQLENAQSGVYLVSITNGTNKIVKRIVKQ
;
A
#
# COMPACT_ATOMS: atom_id res chain seq x y z
N MET A 1 3.52 -40.07 -44.02
CA MET A 1 2.48 -40.06 -43.01
C MET A 1 2.76 -40.80 -41.70
N LYS A 2 3.55 -41.86 -41.63
CA LYS A 2 3.89 -42.57 -40.37
C LYS A 2 4.99 -41.90 -39.50
N LYS A 3 5.81 -41.01 -40.06
CA LYS A 3 6.86 -40.29 -39.27
C LYS A 3 6.35 -39.02 -38.62
N SER A 4 5.26 -38.41 -39.12
CA SER A 4 4.65 -37.21 -38.53
C SER A 4 3.74 -37.52 -37.32
N LEU A 5 3.20 -38.73 -37.25
CA LEU A 5 2.44 -39.19 -36.09
C LEU A 5 3.31 -39.50 -34.86
N LEU A 6 4.56 -39.93 -35.08
CA LEU A 6 5.49 -40.23 -34.00
C LEU A 6 6.04 -38.95 -33.35
N PHE A 7 6.17 -37.88 -34.12
CA PHE A 7 6.60 -36.55 -33.58
C PHE A 7 5.48 -35.85 -32.78
N LEU A 8 4.21 -36.05 -33.19
CA LEU A 8 3.08 -35.49 -32.46
C LEU A 8 2.83 -36.26 -31.14
N ALA A 9 3.08 -37.58 -31.11
CA ALA A 9 2.98 -38.41 -29.90
C ALA A 9 4.11 -38.09 -28.88
N VAL A 10 5.30 -37.73 -29.36
CA VAL A 10 6.41 -37.30 -28.48
C VAL A 10 6.21 -35.86 -27.95
N LEU A 11 5.58 -34.96 -28.73
CA LEU A 11 5.19 -33.61 -28.19
C LEU A 11 4.05 -33.69 -27.19
N CYS A 12 3.08 -34.60 -27.33
CA CYS A 12 2.03 -34.82 -26.33
C CYS A 12 2.51 -35.55 -25.07
N SER A 13 3.63 -36.25 -25.12
CA SER A 13 4.20 -36.92 -23.93
C SER A 13 5.12 -36.00 -23.10
N PHE A 14 5.59 -34.86 -23.64
CA PHE A 14 6.36 -33.88 -22.89
C PHE A 14 5.51 -32.80 -22.20
N SER A 15 4.22 -32.73 -22.49
CA SER A 15 3.29 -31.83 -21.81
C SER A 15 2.60 -32.41 -20.58
N GLN A 16 2.94 -33.60 -20.14
CA GLN A 16 2.36 -34.26 -18.95
C GLN A 16 3.33 -34.44 -17.77
N VAL A 17 4.49 -33.81 -17.76
CA VAL A 17 5.48 -34.01 -16.69
C VAL A 17 5.45 -32.89 -15.61
N PHE A 18 4.59 -31.89 -15.67
CA PHE A 18 4.49 -30.86 -14.62
C PHE A 18 3.06 -30.62 -14.12
N ALA A 19 2.27 -31.67 -13.91
CA ALA A 19 1.19 -31.60 -12.97
C ALA A 19 1.50 -32.60 -11.85
N GLN A 20 2.43 -32.28 -10.96
CA GLN A 20 2.45 -32.91 -9.65
C GLN A 20 1.17 -32.46 -8.95
N ASN A 21 0.18 -33.38 -8.96
CA ASN A 21 -1.10 -33.24 -8.27
C ASN A 21 -0.80 -33.29 -6.76
N TYR A 22 -0.53 -32.14 -6.11
CA TYR A 22 -0.57 -32.03 -4.65
C TYR A 22 -2.03 -31.99 -4.21
N GLY A 23 -2.74 -33.08 -4.44
CA GLY A 23 -4.18 -33.25 -4.51
C GLY A 23 -4.96 -33.13 -3.21
N TYR A 24 -4.36 -32.69 -2.09
CA TYR A 24 -5.10 -32.53 -0.85
C TYR A 24 -5.92 -31.24 -0.77
N TRP A 25 -5.59 -30.19 -1.52
CA TRP A 25 -6.39 -28.98 -1.64
C TRP A 25 -7.23 -28.97 -2.91
N LYS A 26 -8.54 -28.64 -2.79
CA LYS A 26 -9.43 -28.46 -3.93
C LYS A 26 -10.21 -27.16 -3.77
N LYS A 27 -10.08 -26.24 -4.73
CA LYS A 27 -10.87 -25.01 -4.78
C LYS A 27 -12.34 -25.34 -5.05
N LEU A 28 -13.24 -24.76 -4.26
CA LEU A 28 -14.67 -24.81 -4.51
C LEU A 28 -15.09 -23.66 -5.41
N SER A 29 -15.80 -23.95 -6.49
CA SER A 29 -16.62 -22.94 -7.18
C SER A 29 -17.75 -22.50 -6.25
N ALA A 30 -18.18 -21.23 -6.37
CA ALA A 30 -19.21 -20.64 -5.51
C ALA A 30 -20.46 -21.54 -5.39
N THR A 31 -20.47 -22.39 -4.40
CA THR A 31 -21.57 -23.27 -4.04
C THR A 31 -22.32 -22.60 -2.89
N GLN A 32 -23.63 -22.50 -2.99
CA GLN A 32 -24.44 -22.03 -1.87
C GLN A 32 -24.42 -23.11 -0.78
N LEU A 33 -23.67 -22.84 0.28
CA LEU A 33 -23.70 -23.66 1.50
C LEU A 33 -24.87 -23.23 2.37
N PRO A 34 -25.54 -24.16 3.09
CA PRO A 34 -26.60 -23.83 4.06
C PRO A 34 -26.03 -22.85 5.11
N GLN A 35 -26.70 -21.73 5.37
CA GLN A 35 -26.23 -20.73 6.32
C GLN A 35 -26.04 -21.28 7.74
N GLU A 36 -26.89 -22.22 8.15
CA GLU A 36 -26.79 -22.89 9.44
C GLU A 36 -25.52 -23.74 9.62
N SER A 37 -24.89 -24.16 8.54
CA SER A 37 -23.61 -24.89 8.56
C SER A 37 -22.39 -23.99 8.73
N LEU A 38 -22.54 -22.68 8.57
CA LEU A 38 -21.43 -21.73 8.62
C LEU A 38 -21.06 -21.37 10.07
N ILE A 39 -19.75 -21.14 10.29
CA ILE A 39 -19.25 -20.59 11.56
C ILE A 39 -19.66 -19.13 11.67
N ARG A 40 -19.57 -18.39 10.56
CA ARG A 40 -19.92 -16.99 10.46
C ARG A 40 -20.73 -16.72 9.18
N THR A 41 -21.80 -15.95 9.28
CA THR A 41 -22.72 -15.68 8.15
C THR A 41 -22.32 -14.47 7.32
N THR A 42 -21.43 -13.62 7.82
CA THR A 42 -20.88 -12.49 7.07
C THR A 42 -19.65 -12.91 6.26
N SER A 43 -19.40 -12.25 5.13
CA SER A 43 -18.17 -12.45 4.35
C SER A 43 -16.92 -12.14 5.18
N TYR A 44 -15.86 -12.92 5.00
CA TYR A 44 -14.57 -12.71 5.65
C TYR A 44 -13.77 -11.57 4.99
N SER A 45 -13.78 -11.53 3.65
CA SER A 45 -13.19 -10.48 2.85
C SER A 45 -13.88 -10.38 1.49
N GLU A 46 -13.60 -9.32 0.71
CA GLU A 46 -14.12 -9.17 -0.66
C GLU A 46 -13.57 -10.26 -1.60
N ASN A 47 -12.34 -10.72 -1.36
CA ASN A 47 -11.61 -11.67 -2.20
C ASN A 47 -11.52 -13.08 -1.58
N GLN A 48 -12.45 -13.43 -0.67
CA GLN A 48 -12.42 -14.75 -0.04
C GLN A 48 -12.56 -15.88 -1.07
N ALA A 49 -11.80 -16.97 -0.85
CA ALA A 49 -11.86 -18.18 -1.66
C ALA A 49 -12.13 -19.40 -0.77
N LEU A 50 -12.93 -20.35 -1.27
CA LEU A 50 -13.30 -21.56 -0.53
C LEU A 50 -12.54 -22.77 -1.05
N PHE A 51 -12.13 -23.64 -0.12
CA PHE A 51 -11.39 -24.87 -0.41
C PHE A 51 -11.91 -26.04 0.44
N THR A 52 -11.76 -27.26 -0.08
CA THR A 52 -11.80 -28.49 0.71
C THR A 52 -10.37 -29.01 0.88
N LEU A 53 -10.12 -29.71 1.97
CA LEU A 53 -8.85 -30.32 2.29
C LEU A 53 -9.04 -31.84 2.53
N ASP A 54 -8.27 -32.66 1.82
CA ASP A 54 -8.08 -34.05 2.22
C ASP A 54 -7.10 -34.10 3.40
N LEU A 55 -7.68 -34.14 4.60
CA LEU A 55 -6.94 -34.07 5.84
C LEU A 55 -6.01 -35.30 6.04
N ASN A 56 -6.36 -36.46 5.49
CA ASN A 56 -5.53 -37.66 5.62
C ASN A 56 -4.28 -37.56 4.76
N GLU A 57 -4.44 -37.18 3.50
CA GLU A 57 -3.30 -36.95 2.60
C GLU A 57 -2.41 -35.80 3.12
N PHE A 58 -3.00 -34.75 3.69
CA PHE A 58 -2.25 -33.64 4.27
C PHE A 58 -1.43 -34.11 5.49
N ARG A 59 -2.01 -34.96 6.37
CA ARG A 59 -1.28 -35.56 7.51
C ARG A 59 -0.11 -36.42 7.06
N LEU A 60 -0.26 -37.17 5.96
CA LEU A 60 0.83 -37.97 5.40
C LEU A 60 2.00 -37.07 4.98
N ALA A 61 1.71 -35.91 4.38
CA ALA A 61 2.73 -34.93 4.03
C ALA A 61 3.48 -34.37 5.25
N LEU A 62 2.87 -34.40 6.44
CA LEU A 62 3.45 -33.91 7.69
C LEU A 62 4.15 -35.01 8.53
N THR A 63 4.22 -36.27 8.07
CA THR A 63 4.70 -37.39 8.89
C THR A 63 6.16 -37.24 9.29
N ASN A 64 7.02 -36.72 8.40
CA ASN A 64 8.47 -36.65 8.57
C ASN A 64 8.97 -35.17 8.59
N VAL A 65 8.14 -34.25 9.03
CA VAL A 65 8.56 -32.85 9.18
C VAL A 65 9.57 -32.75 10.32
N PRO A 66 10.77 -32.18 10.09
CA PRO A 66 11.77 -32.03 11.15
C PRO A 66 11.31 -30.97 12.16
N ALA A 67 11.78 -31.08 13.38
CA ALA A 67 11.56 -30.05 14.39
C ALA A 67 12.39 -28.79 14.05
N VAL A 68 11.92 -27.61 14.47
CA VAL A 68 12.72 -26.37 14.49
C VAL A 68 14.01 -26.60 15.26
N PHE A 69 15.06 -25.87 14.94
CA PHE A 69 16.41 -25.97 15.54
C PHE A 69 17.08 -27.35 15.43
N SER A 70 16.55 -28.25 14.60
CA SER A 70 17.17 -29.57 14.38
C SER A 70 18.35 -29.54 13.41
N GLY A 71 18.58 -28.41 12.73
CA GLY A 71 19.58 -28.28 11.67
C GLY A 71 19.23 -29.02 10.37
N ASN A 72 18.04 -29.63 10.29
CA ASN A 72 17.56 -30.33 9.09
C ASN A 72 16.79 -29.38 8.16
N ALA A 73 16.86 -29.64 6.85
CA ALA A 73 16.08 -28.91 5.86
C ALA A 73 14.58 -29.12 6.09
N GLY A 74 13.79 -28.06 5.95
CA GLY A 74 12.33 -28.13 6.10
C GLY A 74 11.65 -29.04 5.09
N ALA A 75 10.56 -29.66 5.51
CA ALA A 75 9.74 -30.47 4.63
C ALA A 75 8.90 -29.58 3.70
N THR A 76 8.60 -30.08 2.49
CA THR A 76 7.79 -29.34 1.52
C THR A 76 6.31 -29.58 1.74
N VAL A 77 5.53 -28.49 1.87
CA VAL A 77 4.07 -28.50 1.97
C VAL A 77 3.49 -27.40 1.09
N TYR A 78 2.26 -27.56 0.62
CA TYR A 78 1.58 -26.62 -0.27
C TYR A 78 0.32 -26.05 0.38
N PHE A 79 0.12 -24.74 0.23
CA PHE A 79 -1.09 -24.04 0.68
C PHE A 79 -1.62 -23.15 -0.44
N PRO A 80 -2.94 -22.97 -0.56
CA PRO A 80 -3.51 -21.99 -1.46
C PRO A 80 -3.17 -20.57 -0.99
N ASN A 81 -2.89 -19.68 -1.94
CA ASN A 81 -2.67 -18.24 -1.72
C ASN A 81 -3.88 -17.41 -2.19
N SER A 82 -3.86 -16.10 -1.97
CA SER A 82 -4.94 -15.17 -2.33
C SER A 82 -5.28 -15.15 -3.83
N ASN A 83 -4.36 -15.56 -4.71
CA ASN A 83 -4.64 -15.76 -6.14
C ASN A 83 -5.37 -17.08 -6.41
N GLY A 84 -5.53 -17.94 -5.41
CA GLY A 84 -6.12 -19.28 -5.52
C GLY A 84 -5.18 -20.31 -6.14
N GLU A 85 -3.89 -20.05 -6.16
CA GLU A 85 -2.82 -20.92 -6.61
C GLU A 85 -2.20 -21.67 -5.43
N LEU A 86 -1.62 -22.84 -5.67
CA LEU A 86 -0.91 -23.59 -4.64
C LEU A 86 0.53 -23.08 -4.55
N GLU A 87 0.88 -22.52 -3.41
CA GLU A 87 2.20 -22.03 -3.08
C GLU A 87 2.97 -23.04 -2.25
N LYS A 88 4.25 -23.20 -2.55
CA LYS A 88 5.16 -24.11 -1.87
C LYS A 88 5.79 -23.46 -0.66
N PHE A 89 5.77 -24.14 0.50
CA PHE A 89 6.45 -23.76 1.72
C PHE A 89 7.45 -24.83 2.18
N TYR A 90 8.53 -24.39 2.80
CA TYR A 90 9.39 -25.24 3.61
C TYR A 90 8.99 -25.07 5.07
N VAL A 91 8.67 -26.20 5.75
CA VAL A 91 8.07 -26.16 7.08
C VAL A 91 8.82 -27.06 8.08
N TRP A 92 8.80 -26.63 9.33
CA TRP A 92 9.33 -27.33 10.49
C TRP A 92 8.24 -27.47 11.54
N GLU A 93 8.28 -28.57 12.30
CA GLU A 93 7.41 -28.72 13.46
C GLU A 93 7.89 -27.78 14.59
N ASN A 94 7.01 -26.92 15.06
CA ASN A 94 7.24 -25.95 16.10
C ASN A 94 6.15 -26.13 17.17
N SER A 95 6.35 -27.08 18.08
CA SER A 95 5.33 -27.46 19.07
C SER A 95 5.08 -26.35 20.08
N ASN A 96 3.80 -26.03 20.30
CA ASN A 96 3.38 -25.14 21.38
C ASN A 96 3.24 -25.88 22.73
N PHE A 97 3.43 -27.20 22.76
CA PHE A 97 3.27 -28.04 23.96
C PHE A 97 4.63 -28.43 24.54
N GLU A 98 4.72 -28.48 25.85
CA GLU A 98 5.83 -29.20 26.49
C GLU A 98 5.85 -30.66 26.05
N PRO A 99 7.03 -31.30 25.97
CA PRO A 99 7.16 -32.64 25.38
C PRO A 99 6.22 -33.71 25.96
N ALA A 100 5.95 -33.65 27.28
CA ALA A 100 5.06 -34.61 27.93
C ALA A 100 3.59 -34.39 27.52
N LEU A 101 3.13 -33.16 27.30
CA LEU A 101 1.79 -32.89 26.78
C LEU A 101 1.69 -33.28 25.32
N GLN A 102 2.71 -32.97 24.51
CA GLN A 102 2.78 -33.37 23.10
C GLN A 102 2.68 -34.88 22.93
N ALA A 103 3.34 -35.65 23.81
CA ALA A 103 3.27 -37.12 23.79
C ALA A 103 1.88 -37.66 24.13
N GLN A 104 1.10 -36.96 24.97
CA GLN A 104 -0.29 -37.33 25.31
C GLN A 104 -1.27 -37.02 24.18
N TYR A 105 -1.00 -35.95 23.37
CA TYR A 105 -1.87 -35.49 22.30
C TYR A 105 -1.12 -35.40 20.95
N PRO A 106 -0.57 -36.53 20.43
CA PRO A 106 0.31 -36.53 19.25
C PRO A 106 -0.41 -36.10 17.96
N GLY A 107 -1.73 -36.07 17.93
CA GLY A 107 -2.53 -35.61 16.79
C GLY A 107 -2.76 -34.09 16.75
N ILE A 108 -2.32 -33.34 17.78
CA ILE A 108 -2.39 -31.88 17.85
C ILE A 108 -0.95 -31.37 17.66
N ARG A 109 -0.69 -30.71 16.51
CA ARG A 109 0.67 -30.29 16.15
C ARG A 109 0.64 -28.86 15.61
N SER A 110 1.76 -28.19 15.67
CA SER A 110 1.96 -26.84 15.12
C SER A 110 3.28 -26.76 14.36
N PHE A 111 3.30 -25.85 13.36
CA PHE A 111 4.39 -25.75 12.41
C PHE A 111 4.69 -24.29 12.09
N SER A 112 5.94 -24.04 11.77
CA SER A 112 6.43 -22.78 11.21
C SER A 112 7.13 -23.03 9.89
N GLY A 113 7.18 -22.02 9.00
CA GLY A 113 7.87 -22.17 7.72
C GLY A 113 7.96 -20.90 6.91
N ASN A 114 8.66 -20.99 5.78
CA ASN A 114 8.86 -19.89 4.85
C ASN A 114 8.42 -20.31 3.44
N SER A 115 7.91 -19.36 2.65
CA SER A 115 7.59 -19.59 1.24
C SER A 115 8.87 -19.88 0.45
N ALA A 116 8.76 -20.80 -0.52
CA ALA A 116 9.86 -21.12 -1.43
C ALA A 116 10.04 -20.08 -2.55
N THR A 117 9.04 -19.24 -2.80
CA THR A 117 9.03 -18.23 -3.88
C THR A 117 9.12 -16.82 -3.36
N ASP A 118 8.60 -16.56 -2.16
CA ASP A 118 8.69 -15.28 -1.45
C ASP A 118 9.35 -15.53 -0.09
N LEU A 119 10.66 -15.42 -0.03
CA LEU A 119 11.44 -15.73 1.18
C LEU A 119 11.09 -14.82 2.38
N THR A 120 10.39 -13.73 2.15
CA THR A 120 9.89 -12.83 3.22
C THR A 120 8.54 -13.27 3.78
N ALA A 121 7.81 -14.15 3.07
CA ALA A 121 6.54 -14.68 3.53
C ALA A 121 6.75 -15.85 4.48
N THR A 122 6.23 -15.73 5.70
CA THR A 122 6.31 -16.76 6.73
C THR A 122 4.96 -17.35 7.04
N ILE A 123 4.90 -18.67 7.22
CA ILE A 123 3.67 -19.38 7.59
C ILE A 123 3.74 -19.90 9.02
N ARG A 124 2.61 -19.82 9.71
CA ARG A 124 2.32 -20.54 10.96
C ARG A 124 1.03 -21.32 10.75
N PHE A 125 1.02 -22.59 11.06
CA PHE A 125 -0.20 -23.38 10.98
C PHE A 125 -0.25 -24.48 12.03
N SER A 126 -1.46 -24.81 12.42
CA SER A 126 -1.76 -25.91 13.34
C SER A 126 -2.62 -26.94 12.67
N ILE A 127 -2.51 -28.20 13.14
CA ILE A 127 -3.37 -29.30 12.76
C ILE A 127 -3.85 -30.02 14.02
N ASP A 128 -5.14 -30.35 14.05
CA ASP A 128 -5.73 -31.21 15.06
C ASP A 128 -6.65 -32.27 14.38
N PRO A 129 -7.30 -33.17 15.14
CA PRO A 129 -8.22 -34.17 14.55
C PRO A 129 -9.35 -33.56 13.72
N ARG A 130 -9.73 -32.32 13.96
CA ARG A 130 -10.86 -31.64 13.28
C ARG A 130 -10.43 -30.93 12.00
N GLY A 131 -9.17 -30.47 11.88
CA GLY A 131 -8.72 -29.74 10.71
C GLY A 131 -7.46 -28.91 10.94
N ILE A 132 -7.34 -27.83 10.16
CA ILE A 132 -6.20 -26.93 10.20
C ILE A 132 -6.64 -25.47 10.38
N GLN A 133 -5.71 -24.65 10.88
CA GLN A 133 -5.77 -23.18 10.80
C GLN A 133 -4.40 -22.66 10.42
N THR A 134 -4.36 -21.62 9.59
CA THR A 134 -3.10 -21.03 9.13
C THR A 134 -3.07 -19.52 9.33
N MET A 135 -1.87 -18.98 9.36
CA MET A 135 -1.56 -17.55 9.26
C MET A 135 -0.30 -17.40 8.39
N VAL A 136 -0.42 -16.74 7.25
CA VAL A 136 0.71 -16.42 6.38
C VAL A 136 0.94 -14.90 6.45
N MET A 137 2.02 -14.50 7.06
CA MET A 137 2.43 -13.09 7.14
C MET A 137 3.18 -12.73 5.87
N ARG A 138 2.62 -11.78 5.09
CA ARG A 138 3.21 -11.30 3.84
C ARG A 138 3.51 -9.82 3.95
N PRO A 139 4.77 -9.42 3.86
CA PRO A 139 5.12 -8.01 3.75
C PRO A 139 4.43 -7.38 2.54
N ASP A 140 4.04 -6.12 2.66
CA ASP A 140 3.37 -5.33 1.61
C ASP A 140 1.99 -5.85 1.17
N ASN A 141 1.69 -7.13 1.39
CA ASN A 141 0.44 -7.78 0.96
C ASN A 141 -0.55 -8.07 2.11
N GLY A 142 -0.13 -7.87 3.37
CA GLY A 142 -0.94 -8.17 4.55
C GLY A 142 -0.84 -9.63 4.97
N THR A 143 -1.65 -10.02 5.94
CA THR A 143 -1.67 -11.39 6.46
C THR A 143 -2.81 -12.17 5.80
N GLU A 144 -2.53 -13.39 5.34
CA GLU A 144 -3.52 -14.34 4.81
C GLU A 144 -3.85 -15.41 5.85
N PHE A 145 -5.12 -15.78 5.92
CA PHE A 145 -5.63 -16.81 6.83
C PHE A 145 -6.37 -17.89 6.07
N ILE A 146 -6.18 -19.15 6.48
CA ILE A 146 -7.06 -20.25 6.12
C ILE A 146 -7.69 -20.76 7.42
N GLU A 147 -9.01 -20.70 7.49
CA GLU A 147 -9.80 -21.05 8.66
C GLU A 147 -10.96 -21.97 8.29
N PRO A 148 -11.48 -22.78 9.23
CA PRO A 148 -12.73 -23.50 9.00
C PRO A 148 -13.87 -22.54 8.67
N TYR A 149 -14.55 -22.78 7.57
CA TYR A 149 -15.71 -22.00 7.12
C TYR A 149 -17.03 -22.61 7.60
N THR A 150 -17.07 -23.94 7.65
CA THR A 150 -18.22 -24.71 8.13
C THR A 150 -17.97 -25.31 9.52
N LYS A 151 -19.03 -25.49 10.31
CA LYS A 151 -18.97 -26.04 11.69
C LYS A 151 -18.42 -27.46 11.76
N ASP A 152 -18.56 -28.23 10.68
CA ASP A 152 -18.00 -29.56 10.53
C ASP A 152 -16.56 -29.60 10.01
N ASN A 153 -15.98 -28.42 9.77
CA ASN A 153 -14.65 -28.22 9.21
C ASN A 153 -14.40 -28.90 7.84
N SER A 154 -15.45 -29.17 7.07
CA SER A 154 -15.34 -29.77 5.73
C SER A 154 -14.90 -28.75 4.67
N VAL A 155 -15.18 -27.47 4.88
CA VAL A 155 -14.83 -26.36 3.99
C VAL A 155 -14.02 -25.32 4.75
N TYR A 156 -12.99 -24.80 4.10
CA TYR A 156 -12.09 -23.76 4.59
C TYR A 156 -12.27 -22.50 3.77
N VAL A 157 -12.12 -21.36 4.42
CA VAL A 157 -12.05 -20.03 3.78
C VAL A 157 -10.63 -19.52 3.83
N LEU A 158 -10.14 -19.08 2.67
CA LEU A 158 -8.95 -18.26 2.56
C LEU A 158 -9.38 -16.80 2.44
N PHE A 159 -8.78 -15.92 3.20
CA PHE A 159 -8.99 -14.47 3.14
C PHE A 159 -7.73 -13.71 3.57
N ASP A 160 -7.67 -12.43 3.21
CA ASP A 160 -6.56 -11.53 3.54
C ASP A 160 -7.01 -10.37 4.43
N THR A 161 -6.05 -9.73 5.12
CA THR A 161 -6.33 -8.58 5.99
C THR A 161 -6.58 -7.28 5.23
N LYS A 162 -6.16 -7.14 3.95
CA LYS A 162 -6.36 -5.93 3.16
C LYS A 162 -7.82 -5.68 2.82
N THR A 163 -8.54 -6.77 2.50
CA THR A 163 -9.94 -6.73 2.10
C THR A 163 -10.86 -7.30 3.16
N ARG A 164 -10.34 -7.51 4.38
CA ARG A 164 -11.06 -8.08 5.52
C ARG A 164 -12.34 -7.30 5.82
N ASN A 165 -13.46 -7.99 5.84
CA ASN A 165 -14.79 -7.45 6.14
C ASN A 165 -15.28 -7.97 7.50
N THR A 166 -14.48 -7.74 8.54
CA THR A 166 -14.87 -8.13 9.91
C THR A 166 -15.64 -6.97 10.52
N PRO A 167 -16.89 -7.21 10.98
CA PRO A 167 -17.62 -6.17 11.72
C PRO A 167 -16.88 -5.83 13.02
N LYS A 168 -16.98 -4.57 13.45
CA LYS A 168 -16.49 -4.16 14.77
C LYS A 168 -17.13 -5.05 15.83
N LEU A 169 -16.30 -5.73 16.62
CA LEU A 169 -16.77 -6.50 17.77
C LEU A 169 -16.50 -5.67 19.02
N PRO A 170 -17.48 -5.52 19.91
CA PRO A 170 -17.27 -4.89 21.21
C PRO A 170 -16.17 -5.66 21.95
N PHE A 171 -15.11 -4.98 22.30
CA PHE A 171 -14.03 -5.48 23.13
C PHE A 171 -13.63 -4.38 24.11
N THR A 172 -13.39 -4.73 25.35
CA THR A 172 -12.93 -3.80 26.37
C THR A 172 -11.70 -4.41 27.03
N CYS A 173 -10.55 -3.77 26.90
CA CYS A 173 -9.40 -4.11 27.73
C CYS A 173 -9.61 -3.46 29.10
N GLY A 174 -9.65 -4.29 30.11
CA GLY A 174 -9.79 -3.88 31.52
C GLY A 174 -8.45 -3.75 32.26
N THR A 175 -7.34 -3.89 31.56
CA THR A 175 -6.00 -3.80 32.14
C THR A 175 -5.73 -2.38 32.63
N ILE A 176 -5.32 -2.26 33.89
CA ILE A 176 -4.96 -0.97 34.49
C ILE A 176 -3.52 -0.64 34.03
N GLU A 177 -3.36 0.53 33.43
CA GLU A 177 -2.06 1.01 32.98
C GLU A 177 -1.11 1.23 34.16
N GLU A 178 0.03 0.56 34.10
CA GLU A 178 1.15 0.72 34.99
C GLU A 178 2.43 0.97 34.18
N VAL A 179 3.15 2.01 34.51
CA VAL A 179 4.36 2.40 33.78
C VAL A 179 5.57 1.67 34.39
N LEU A 180 6.04 0.64 33.71
CA LEU A 180 7.22 -0.12 34.16
C LEU A 180 8.54 0.53 33.79
N THR A 181 8.58 1.32 32.70
CA THR A 181 9.79 2.01 32.22
C THR A 181 9.44 3.38 31.64
N HIS A 182 10.07 4.42 32.20
CA HIS A 182 9.86 5.82 31.77
C HIS A 182 10.75 6.26 30.59
N ASP A 183 11.79 5.50 30.22
CA ASP A 183 12.87 5.94 29.35
C ASP A 183 12.87 5.23 27.99
N LEU A 184 11.77 5.38 27.19
CA LEU A 184 11.81 5.04 25.78
C LEU A 184 12.68 6.02 24.96
N LEU A 185 12.95 7.20 25.51
CA LEU A 185 13.56 8.33 24.82
C LEU A 185 14.99 8.65 25.27
N ASP A 186 15.59 7.85 26.13
CA ASP A 186 17.03 7.99 26.37
C ASP A 186 17.79 7.58 25.11
N ASP A 187 18.32 8.58 24.39
CA ASP A 187 18.99 8.41 23.10
C ASP A 187 20.19 7.44 23.16
N THR A 188 20.74 7.22 24.34
CA THR A 188 21.84 6.25 24.57
C THR A 188 21.36 4.78 24.62
N ALA A 189 20.07 4.54 24.85
CA ALA A 189 19.47 3.22 24.96
C ALA A 189 18.79 2.71 23.66
N LEU A 190 18.61 3.57 22.63
CA LEU A 190 17.98 3.18 21.37
C LEU A 190 18.83 2.27 20.48
N THR A 191 20.10 2.05 20.83
CA THR A 191 20.99 1.12 20.13
C THR A 191 20.82 -0.33 20.60
N ASN A 192 19.85 -0.64 21.48
CA ASN A 192 19.65 -1.97 21.98
C ASN A 192 18.74 -2.80 21.09
N ARG A 193 19.27 -3.89 20.61
CA ARG A 193 18.71 -4.94 19.77
C ARG A 193 17.37 -5.43 20.30
N ALA A 194 16.39 -5.62 19.44
CA ALA A 194 15.12 -6.24 19.81
C ALA A 194 15.30 -7.71 20.23
N SER A 195 16.31 -8.40 19.72
CA SER A 195 16.75 -9.69 20.23
C SER A 195 18.10 -9.54 20.95
N ASN A 196 18.19 -10.02 22.16
CA ASN A 196 19.43 -10.03 22.93
C ASN A 196 20.37 -11.19 22.54
N LEU A 197 20.34 -11.66 21.28
CA LEU A 197 21.03 -12.87 20.81
C LEU A 197 20.63 -14.12 21.61
N SER A 198 19.41 -14.14 22.11
CA SER A 198 18.90 -15.28 22.86
C SER A 198 17.44 -15.54 22.57
N TYR A 199 17.13 -16.77 22.26
CA TYR A 199 15.77 -17.28 22.15
C TYR A 199 15.25 -17.63 23.53
N LYS A 200 14.09 -17.09 23.91
CA LYS A 200 13.49 -17.30 25.21
C LYS A 200 12.30 -18.23 25.11
N THR A 201 12.17 -19.16 26.05
CA THR A 201 10.97 -19.96 26.23
C THR A 201 10.39 -19.76 27.61
N MET A 202 9.04 -19.75 27.72
CA MET A 202 8.31 -19.64 28.97
C MET A 202 7.20 -20.69 29.06
N ARG A 203 6.90 -21.12 30.28
CA ARG A 203 5.86 -22.12 30.57
C ARG A 203 4.52 -21.41 30.74
N LEU A 204 3.55 -21.73 29.83
CA LEU A 204 2.22 -21.17 29.84
C LEU A 204 1.22 -22.13 30.48
N ALA A 205 0.60 -21.74 31.59
CA ALA A 205 -0.60 -22.40 32.12
C ALA A 205 -1.85 -21.78 31.47
N LEU A 206 -2.43 -22.48 30.51
CA LEU A 206 -3.56 -21.99 29.70
C LEU A 206 -4.87 -22.68 30.10
N SER A 207 -5.68 -21.98 30.89
CA SER A 207 -6.99 -22.49 31.34
C SER A 207 -8.12 -22.05 30.37
N CYS A 208 -9.27 -22.65 30.50
CA CYS A 208 -10.50 -22.21 29.83
C CYS A 208 -11.75 -22.51 30.62
N VAL A 209 -12.78 -21.68 30.41
CA VAL A 209 -14.14 -21.95 30.89
C VAL A 209 -14.75 -23.16 30.18
N ALA A 210 -15.73 -23.81 30.77
CA ALA A 210 -16.38 -24.99 30.18
C ALA A 210 -17.12 -24.65 28.86
N GLU A 211 -17.59 -23.43 28.68
CA GLU A 211 -18.21 -22.96 27.42
C GLU A 211 -17.20 -22.93 26.27
N TYR A 212 -15.92 -22.58 26.54
CA TYR A 212 -14.85 -22.69 25.53
C TYR A 212 -14.66 -24.15 25.12
N THR A 213 -14.58 -25.06 26.11
CA THR A 213 -14.45 -26.51 25.82
C THR A 213 -15.65 -27.01 25.02
N THR A 214 -16.86 -26.56 25.35
CA THR A 214 -18.10 -26.91 24.62
C THR A 214 -18.05 -26.47 23.16
N PHE A 215 -17.55 -25.25 22.89
CA PHE A 215 -17.37 -24.74 21.52
C PHE A 215 -16.45 -25.67 20.70
N PHE A 216 -15.41 -26.21 21.31
CA PHE A 216 -14.48 -27.13 20.67
C PHE A 216 -14.83 -28.61 20.79
N GLY A 217 -16.10 -28.94 21.01
CA GLY A 217 -16.64 -30.33 20.99
C GLY A 217 -16.70 -31.00 22.34
N GLY A 218 -16.62 -30.27 23.45
CA GLY A 218 -16.90 -30.75 24.81
C GLY A 218 -15.83 -31.66 25.44
N THR A 219 -14.64 -31.72 24.87
CA THR A 219 -13.54 -32.58 25.34
C THR A 219 -12.26 -31.79 25.62
N VAL A 220 -11.42 -32.28 26.53
CA VAL A 220 -10.10 -31.69 26.79
C VAL A 220 -9.24 -31.64 25.52
N ALA A 221 -9.25 -32.72 24.71
CA ALA A 221 -8.50 -32.75 23.44
C ALA A 221 -8.99 -31.70 22.44
N GLY A 222 -10.31 -31.49 22.36
CA GLY A 222 -10.90 -30.46 21.50
C GLY A 222 -10.49 -29.04 21.93
N ALA A 223 -10.55 -28.76 23.25
CA ALA A 223 -10.09 -27.48 23.80
C ALA A 223 -8.60 -27.26 23.56
N LEU A 224 -7.74 -28.27 23.79
CA LEU A 224 -6.30 -28.21 23.48
C LEU A 224 -6.03 -27.96 21.99
N GLY A 225 -6.85 -28.52 21.09
CA GLY A 225 -6.74 -28.23 19.66
C GLY A 225 -7.01 -26.76 19.34
N GLY A 226 -8.05 -26.15 19.95
CA GLY A 226 -8.34 -24.72 19.85
C GLY A 226 -7.21 -23.85 20.42
N MET A 227 -6.75 -24.16 21.63
CA MET A 227 -5.62 -23.50 22.28
C MET A 227 -4.35 -23.56 21.44
N ASN A 228 -4.04 -24.74 20.87
CA ASN A 228 -2.88 -24.90 19.99
C ASN A 228 -2.99 -24.03 18.73
N ALA A 229 -4.18 -23.90 18.14
CA ALA A 229 -4.39 -23.06 16.96
C ALA A 229 -4.14 -21.59 17.29
N THR A 230 -4.71 -21.07 18.38
CA THR A 230 -4.49 -19.71 18.86
C THR A 230 -3.00 -19.48 19.19
N MET A 231 -2.37 -20.36 19.96
CA MET A 231 -0.97 -20.21 20.34
C MET A 231 0.00 -20.35 19.16
N THR A 232 -0.36 -21.07 18.11
CA THR A 232 0.45 -21.10 16.87
C THR A 232 0.55 -19.72 16.22
N ARG A 233 -0.52 -18.93 16.23
CA ARG A 233 -0.55 -17.54 15.71
C ARG A 233 0.16 -16.58 16.67
N VAL A 234 -0.14 -16.69 17.96
CA VAL A 234 0.48 -15.90 19.03
C VAL A 234 2.00 -16.08 19.02
N ASN A 235 2.48 -17.31 19.09
CA ASN A 235 3.91 -17.60 19.08
C ASN A 235 4.58 -17.16 17.77
N GLY A 236 3.87 -17.23 16.62
CA GLY A 236 4.40 -16.73 15.36
C GLY A 236 4.74 -15.23 15.39
N ILE A 237 3.97 -14.44 16.14
CA ILE A 237 4.22 -13.00 16.33
C ILE A 237 5.29 -12.77 17.40
N LEU A 238 5.21 -13.49 18.54
CA LEU A 238 6.17 -13.36 19.63
C LEU A 238 7.58 -13.79 19.21
N GLU A 239 7.71 -14.86 18.43
CA GLU A 239 9.00 -15.33 17.90
C GLU A 239 9.64 -14.30 16.97
N ARG A 240 8.87 -13.76 16.03
CA ARG A 240 9.37 -12.79 15.06
C ARG A 240 9.77 -11.47 15.70
N ASP A 241 8.96 -10.93 16.59
CA ASP A 241 9.17 -9.60 17.16
C ASP A 241 9.99 -9.60 18.45
N LEU A 242 9.99 -10.71 19.22
CA LEU A 242 10.57 -10.78 20.57
C LEU A 242 11.56 -11.93 20.80
N ALA A 243 11.73 -12.83 19.82
CA ALA A 243 12.46 -14.10 19.98
C ALA A 243 11.97 -14.89 21.22
N LEU A 244 10.65 -14.93 21.44
CA LEU A 244 9.98 -15.54 22.57
C LEU A 244 8.97 -16.59 22.13
N HIS A 245 8.98 -17.76 22.79
CA HIS A 245 7.99 -18.82 22.59
C HIS A 245 7.34 -19.23 23.92
N LEU A 246 6.02 -19.40 23.92
CA LEU A 246 5.24 -19.83 25.07
C LEU A 246 4.84 -21.31 24.90
N ASN A 247 5.34 -22.19 25.78
CA ASN A 247 5.01 -23.61 25.78
C ASN A 247 3.88 -23.89 26.76
N ILE A 248 2.78 -24.47 26.29
CA ILE A 248 1.70 -24.95 27.16
C ILE A 248 2.25 -26.09 28.03
N ILE A 249 2.08 -25.98 29.34
CA ILE A 249 2.68 -26.88 30.34
C ILE A 249 2.19 -28.32 30.23
N ALA A 250 3.02 -29.26 30.70
CA ALA A 250 2.80 -30.70 30.60
C ALA A 250 1.48 -31.19 31.24
N ASN A 251 1.08 -30.60 32.37
CA ASN A 251 -0.14 -30.96 33.11
C ASN A 251 -1.32 -30.01 32.85
N ASN A 252 -1.33 -29.28 31.72
CA ASN A 252 -2.33 -28.25 31.37
C ASN A 252 -3.76 -28.82 31.33
N ALA A 253 -3.94 -30.09 30.99
CA ALA A 253 -5.24 -30.77 31.00
C ALA A 253 -6.00 -30.64 32.35
N ALA A 254 -5.29 -30.45 33.46
CA ALA A 254 -5.88 -30.31 34.79
C ALA A 254 -6.67 -28.98 34.99
N VAL A 255 -6.45 -27.98 34.12
CA VAL A 255 -7.14 -26.68 34.17
C VAL A 255 -8.02 -26.41 32.95
N ILE A 256 -8.37 -27.47 32.21
CA ILE A 256 -9.36 -27.45 31.13
C ILE A 256 -10.68 -28.04 31.66
N PHE A 257 -11.68 -27.20 31.80
CA PHE A 257 -12.96 -27.59 32.40
C PHE A 257 -13.96 -27.94 31.31
N THR A 258 -14.73 -29.04 31.51
CA THR A 258 -15.70 -29.58 30.55
C THR A 258 -17.14 -29.47 31.04
N ASN A 259 -17.36 -29.00 32.28
CA ASN A 259 -18.67 -28.92 32.90
C ASN A 259 -18.85 -27.55 33.58
N ALA A 260 -19.69 -26.71 33.05
CA ALA A 260 -19.98 -25.36 33.53
C ALA A 260 -20.63 -25.29 34.94
N ASN A 261 -21.14 -26.43 35.48
CA ASN A 261 -21.65 -26.47 36.85
C ASN A 261 -20.55 -26.67 37.89
N THR A 262 -19.36 -27.03 37.48
CA THR A 262 -18.25 -27.41 38.36
C THR A 262 -16.93 -26.71 38.03
N ASP A 263 -16.87 -25.91 36.97
CA ASP A 263 -15.70 -25.08 36.70
C ASP A 263 -15.60 -23.99 37.78
N PRO A 264 -14.39 -23.49 38.06
CA PRO A 264 -14.16 -22.51 39.13
C PRO A 264 -14.47 -21.06 38.68
N TYR A 265 -15.00 -20.87 37.47
CA TYR A 265 -15.12 -19.56 36.84
C TYR A 265 -16.55 -19.03 36.86
N SER A 266 -16.70 -17.76 37.14
CA SER A 266 -17.96 -17.03 36.99
C SER A 266 -18.45 -17.05 35.56
N ASN A 267 -19.75 -16.85 35.34
CA ASN A 267 -20.32 -16.69 34.01
C ASN A 267 -19.69 -15.55 33.21
N GLY A 268 -19.79 -15.59 31.88
CA GLY A 268 -19.13 -14.66 30.99
C GLY A 268 -19.31 -13.17 31.30
N ALA A 269 -20.50 -12.76 31.76
CA ALA A 269 -20.76 -11.33 32.10
C ALA A 269 -20.04 -10.87 33.38
N THR A 270 -19.99 -11.72 34.41
CA THR A 270 -19.30 -11.45 35.67
C THR A 270 -17.79 -11.59 35.51
N GLY A 271 -17.37 -12.66 34.85
CA GLY A 271 -15.97 -13.00 34.64
C GLY A 271 -15.22 -11.98 33.79
N SER A 272 -15.79 -11.64 32.61
CA SER A 272 -15.24 -10.59 31.75
C SER A 272 -15.27 -9.18 32.38
N GLY A 273 -16.09 -8.98 33.38
CA GLY A 273 -16.09 -7.76 34.21
C GLY A 273 -14.95 -7.68 35.22
N GLY A 274 -14.01 -8.68 35.23
CA GLY A 274 -12.80 -8.69 36.04
C GLY A 274 -12.74 -9.80 37.12
N ALA A 275 -13.83 -10.57 37.33
CA ALA A 275 -13.79 -11.64 38.33
C ALA A 275 -12.80 -12.76 37.95
N TRP A 276 -12.65 -13.05 36.67
CA TRP A 276 -11.76 -14.11 36.18
C TRP A 276 -10.28 -13.86 36.52
N ASN A 277 -9.84 -12.63 36.75
CA ASN A 277 -8.44 -12.37 37.15
C ASN A 277 -8.08 -13.12 38.46
N ALA A 278 -8.87 -12.92 39.50
CA ALA A 278 -8.64 -13.58 40.79
C ALA A 278 -8.98 -15.08 40.73
N GLU A 279 -10.05 -15.44 40.05
CA GLU A 279 -10.50 -16.84 39.91
C GLU A 279 -9.44 -17.68 39.18
N LEU A 280 -8.83 -17.17 38.10
CA LEU A 280 -7.74 -17.86 37.40
C LEU A 280 -6.51 -17.98 38.28
N GLN A 281 -6.04 -16.88 38.90
CA GLN A 281 -4.86 -16.89 39.77
C GLN A 281 -5.02 -17.93 40.87
N ASN A 282 -6.16 -17.96 41.53
CA ASN A 282 -6.46 -18.93 42.60
C ASN A 282 -6.48 -20.37 42.06
N THR A 283 -7.04 -20.58 40.88
CA THR A 283 -7.10 -21.90 40.24
C THR A 283 -5.70 -22.40 39.89
N LEU A 284 -4.88 -21.56 39.25
CA LEU A 284 -3.53 -21.96 38.88
C LEU A 284 -2.65 -22.19 40.09
N THR A 285 -2.75 -21.36 41.12
CA THR A 285 -2.02 -21.52 42.37
C THR A 285 -2.37 -22.86 43.03
N SER A 286 -3.67 -23.23 43.10
CA SER A 286 -4.11 -24.43 43.81
C SER A 286 -3.94 -25.73 43.00
N VAL A 287 -4.14 -25.69 41.67
CA VAL A 287 -4.15 -26.89 40.81
C VAL A 287 -2.79 -27.14 40.17
N ILE A 288 -2.11 -26.09 39.69
CA ILE A 288 -0.81 -26.19 39.03
C ILE A 288 0.35 -25.94 39.99
N GLY A 289 0.21 -24.97 40.88
CA GLY A 289 1.26 -24.49 41.80
C GLY A 289 2.19 -23.50 41.12
N GLU A 290 2.55 -22.44 41.84
CA GLU A 290 3.32 -21.29 41.33
C GLU A 290 4.68 -21.64 40.70
N ALA A 291 5.34 -22.68 41.19
CA ALA A 291 6.65 -23.10 40.65
C ALA A 291 6.57 -23.76 39.25
N ASN A 292 5.38 -24.11 38.77
CA ASN A 292 5.21 -24.94 37.58
C ASN A 292 4.80 -24.17 36.32
N TYR A 293 4.63 -22.85 36.41
CA TYR A 293 4.35 -21.99 35.25
C TYR A 293 4.98 -20.59 35.40
N ASP A 294 5.15 -19.89 34.31
CA ASP A 294 5.78 -18.58 34.23
C ASP A 294 4.78 -17.47 33.85
N ILE A 295 3.75 -17.84 33.16
CA ILE A 295 2.63 -17.00 32.70
C ILE A 295 1.34 -17.84 32.70
N GLY A 296 0.23 -17.30 33.19
CA GLY A 296 -1.07 -17.96 33.17
C GLY A 296 -2.08 -17.12 32.41
N HIS A 297 -2.97 -17.77 31.64
CA HIS A 297 -4.01 -17.10 30.88
C HIS A 297 -5.29 -17.91 30.81
N LEU A 298 -6.47 -17.27 30.78
CA LEU A 298 -7.78 -17.90 30.67
C LEU A 298 -8.44 -17.55 29.34
N PHE A 299 -8.89 -18.56 28.61
CA PHE A 299 -9.78 -18.36 27.47
C PHE A 299 -11.26 -18.50 27.87
N GLY A 300 -11.98 -17.35 27.75
CA GLY A 300 -13.41 -17.31 27.85
C GLY A 300 -14.09 -17.63 26.52
N ALA A 301 -15.40 -17.77 26.52
CA ALA A 301 -16.19 -18.04 25.30
C ALA A 301 -17.22 -16.95 25.02
N SER A 302 -17.50 -16.06 25.98
CA SER A 302 -18.53 -15.01 25.86
C SER A 302 -18.27 -13.89 26.86
N GLY A 303 -19.02 -12.78 26.75
CA GLY A 303 -18.94 -11.63 27.63
C GLY A 303 -18.16 -10.46 27.04
N GLY A 304 -17.21 -10.72 26.19
CA GLY A 304 -16.40 -9.69 25.50
C GLY A 304 -15.45 -8.96 26.46
N GLY A 305 -14.16 -8.95 26.16
CA GLY A 305 -13.16 -8.22 26.89
C GLY A 305 -11.90 -9.04 27.16
N GLY A 306 -10.89 -8.33 27.63
CA GLY A 306 -9.66 -8.89 28.10
C GLY A 306 -9.14 -8.10 29.29
N ASN A 307 -8.28 -8.72 30.08
CA ASN A 307 -7.61 -8.06 31.18
C ASN A 307 -6.35 -8.87 31.54
N ALA A 308 -5.22 -8.26 31.40
CA ALA A 308 -3.94 -8.91 31.77
C ALA A 308 -3.74 -9.06 33.29
N GLY A 309 -4.64 -8.52 34.10
CA GLY A 309 -4.50 -8.49 35.56
C GLY A 309 -3.46 -7.50 36.04
N CYS A 310 -2.31 -7.47 35.41
CA CYS A 310 -1.25 -6.50 35.62
C CYS A 310 -0.27 -6.46 34.44
N ILE A 311 0.41 -5.33 34.25
CA ILE A 311 1.41 -5.16 33.19
C ILE A 311 2.77 -5.71 33.67
N GLY A 312 3.40 -6.60 32.88
CA GLY A 312 4.74 -7.11 33.11
C GLY A 312 4.87 -8.06 34.31
N CYS A 313 3.82 -8.66 34.78
CA CYS A 313 3.83 -9.53 35.96
C CYS A 313 4.16 -11.01 35.67
N VAL A 314 4.57 -11.33 34.45
CA VAL A 314 5.14 -12.66 34.20
C VAL A 314 6.23 -12.98 35.22
N CYS A 315 6.35 -14.23 35.68
CA CYS A 315 7.28 -14.71 36.69
C CYS A 315 7.03 -14.17 38.13
N VAL A 316 5.95 -13.39 38.34
CA VAL A 316 5.64 -12.85 39.67
C VAL A 316 4.57 -13.72 40.33
N ASP A 317 4.94 -14.52 41.31
CA ASP A 317 4.02 -15.40 42.03
C ASP A 317 2.87 -14.62 42.65
N GLY A 318 1.66 -15.17 42.56
CA GLY A 318 0.43 -14.52 42.99
C GLY A 318 -0.19 -13.51 42.02
N ASN A 319 0.51 -13.19 40.93
CA ASN A 319 0.03 -12.25 39.89
C ASN A 319 0.13 -12.77 38.45
N LYS A 320 1.11 -13.62 38.17
CA LYS A 320 1.42 -14.13 36.82
C LYS A 320 0.31 -14.98 36.18
N GLY A 321 -0.65 -15.42 36.95
CA GLY A 321 -1.78 -16.24 36.57
C GLY A 321 -3.12 -15.49 36.52
N SER A 322 -3.13 -14.16 36.34
CA SER A 322 -4.34 -13.36 36.51
C SER A 322 -4.95 -12.82 35.21
N ALA A 323 -4.53 -13.26 34.02
CA ALA A 323 -5.01 -12.72 32.76
C ALA A 323 -6.10 -13.56 32.08
N PHE A 324 -7.00 -12.89 31.37
CA PHE A 324 -7.98 -13.58 30.53
C PHE A 324 -8.25 -12.84 29.20
N THR A 325 -8.78 -13.60 28.23
CA THR A 325 -9.34 -13.06 26.99
C THR A 325 -10.65 -13.77 26.65
N SER A 326 -11.68 -13.01 26.25
CA SER A 326 -12.98 -13.57 25.88
C SER A 326 -13.65 -12.79 24.74
N PRO A 327 -14.26 -13.49 23.73
CA PRO A 327 -14.92 -12.83 22.63
C PRO A 327 -16.35 -12.35 23.02
N SER A 328 -16.82 -11.29 22.37
CA SER A 328 -18.19 -10.82 22.53
C SER A 328 -19.22 -11.53 21.64
N ASN A 329 -18.74 -12.20 20.58
CA ASN A 329 -19.57 -12.86 19.58
C ASN A 329 -19.72 -14.37 19.79
N ASN A 330 -19.26 -14.93 20.91
CA ASN A 330 -19.24 -16.33 21.26
C ASN A 330 -18.42 -17.20 20.29
N ILE A 331 -17.41 -16.63 19.60
CA ILE A 331 -16.52 -17.33 18.69
C ILE A 331 -15.08 -17.15 19.20
N PRO A 332 -14.61 -18.03 20.11
CA PRO A 332 -13.27 -17.94 20.71
C PRO A 332 -12.21 -18.61 19.80
N GLN A 333 -12.17 -18.18 18.55
CA GLN A 333 -11.18 -18.62 17.55
C GLN A 333 -11.09 -17.61 16.40
N GLY A 334 -10.06 -17.75 15.59
CA GLY A 334 -9.86 -17.00 14.36
C GLY A 334 -9.07 -15.71 14.61
N ASP A 335 -8.80 -15.04 13.51
CA ASP A 335 -7.86 -13.92 13.46
C ASP A 335 -8.15 -12.81 14.49
N THR A 336 -9.40 -12.42 14.67
CA THR A 336 -9.78 -11.36 15.63
C THR A 336 -9.55 -11.81 17.08
N PHE A 337 -9.94 -13.05 17.43
CA PHE A 337 -9.72 -13.56 18.78
C PHE A 337 -8.23 -13.75 19.06
N ASP A 338 -7.50 -14.36 18.10
CA ASP A 338 -6.12 -14.75 18.29
C ASP A 338 -5.18 -13.53 18.26
N VAL A 339 -5.34 -12.62 17.27
CA VAL A 339 -4.40 -11.52 17.00
C VAL A 339 -4.84 -10.24 17.71
N ASP A 340 -6.12 -9.82 17.56
CA ASP A 340 -6.55 -8.53 18.10
C ASP A 340 -6.72 -8.59 19.63
N TYR A 341 -7.03 -9.78 20.21
CA TYR A 341 -7.35 -9.87 21.63
C TYR A 341 -6.32 -10.68 22.43
N VAL A 342 -6.03 -11.95 22.07
CA VAL A 342 -5.13 -12.78 22.89
C VAL A 342 -3.71 -12.24 22.88
N VAL A 343 -3.15 -11.89 21.72
CA VAL A 343 -1.80 -11.32 21.64
C VAL A 343 -1.72 -9.97 22.38
N HIS A 344 -2.80 -9.16 22.33
CA HIS A 344 -2.89 -7.88 23.02
C HIS A 344 -2.78 -8.06 24.54
N GLU A 345 -3.61 -8.92 25.14
CA GLU A 345 -3.57 -9.15 26.59
C GLU A 345 -2.27 -9.83 27.03
N MET A 346 -1.74 -10.77 26.23
CA MET A 346 -0.42 -11.34 26.50
C MET A 346 0.70 -10.30 26.36
N GLY A 347 0.56 -9.32 25.45
CA GLY A 347 1.44 -8.17 25.34
C GLY A 347 1.54 -7.38 26.65
N HIS A 348 0.41 -7.14 27.30
CA HIS A 348 0.36 -6.51 28.62
C HIS A 348 1.03 -7.37 29.69
N GLN A 349 0.71 -8.67 29.75
CA GLN A 349 1.37 -9.58 30.71
C GLN A 349 2.89 -9.58 30.55
N LEU A 350 3.39 -9.44 29.31
CA LEU A 350 4.81 -9.38 29.00
C LEU A 350 5.45 -8.01 29.30
N GLY A 351 4.66 -6.95 29.49
CA GLY A 351 5.14 -5.62 29.88
C GLY A 351 4.85 -4.49 28.90
N GLY A 352 4.05 -4.72 27.84
CA GLY A 352 3.63 -3.70 26.88
C GLY A 352 2.48 -2.84 27.39
N ASN A 353 2.58 -1.52 27.24
CA ASN A 353 1.47 -0.58 27.43
C ASN A 353 0.78 -0.29 26.08
N HIS A 354 -0.39 0.32 26.10
CA HIS A 354 -1.09 0.74 24.90
C HIS A 354 -0.29 1.76 24.07
N SER A 355 -0.29 1.57 22.75
CA SER A 355 0.44 2.43 21.79
C SER A 355 -0.40 3.56 21.20
N PHE A 356 -1.74 3.53 21.31
CA PHE A 356 -2.67 4.51 20.78
C PHE A 356 -2.53 5.90 21.44
N SER A 357 -3.02 6.94 20.75
CA SER A 357 -3.05 8.31 21.28
C SER A 357 -4.45 8.94 21.38
N HIS A 358 -5.53 8.19 21.08
CA HIS A 358 -6.89 8.73 21.22
C HIS A 358 -7.21 9.13 22.67
N GLN A 359 -6.55 8.52 23.63
CA GLN A 359 -6.44 8.98 25.02
C GLN A 359 -4.99 8.81 25.49
N THR A 360 -4.59 9.48 26.57
CA THR A 360 -3.24 9.32 27.12
C THR A 360 -3.30 8.58 28.45
N GLU A 361 -2.37 7.67 28.64
CA GLU A 361 -2.25 6.86 29.83
C GLU A 361 -0.98 7.18 30.61
N GLY A 362 -0.17 8.12 30.11
CA GLY A 362 1.06 8.56 30.76
C GLY A 362 2.20 7.55 30.68
N SER A 363 2.06 6.50 29.89
CA SER A 363 3.02 5.40 29.74
C SER A 363 4.29 5.78 28.95
N GLY A 364 4.26 6.90 28.20
CA GLY A 364 5.36 7.31 27.33
C GLY A 364 5.40 6.57 25.99
N VAL A 365 4.51 5.63 25.71
CA VAL A 365 4.46 4.83 24.48
C VAL A 365 3.23 5.07 23.61
N ASN A 366 2.48 6.13 23.83
CA ASN A 366 1.35 6.51 22.99
C ASN A 366 1.85 7.08 21.66
N VAL A 367 2.47 6.22 20.84
CA VAL A 367 3.27 6.58 19.64
C VAL A 367 2.49 6.41 18.32
N GLU A 368 1.25 5.95 18.37
CA GLU A 368 0.39 5.78 17.20
C GLU A 368 -0.76 6.80 17.20
N PRO A 369 -1.08 7.46 16.06
CA PRO A 369 -2.20 8.38 15.99
C PRO A 369 -3.54 7.66 16.14
N GLY A 370 -4.54 8.34 16.68
CA GLY A 370 -5.88 7.79 16.86
C GLY A 370 -5.91 6.54 17.72
N SER A 371 -6.60 5.51 17.22
CA SER A 371 -6.68 4.18 17.83
C SER A 371 -5.37 3.38 17.75
N GLY A 372 -4.39 3.84 16.95
CA GLY A 372 -3.32 2.96 16.53
C GLY A 372 -3.80 1.88 15.55
N SER A 373 -2.86 1.08 15.04
CA SER A 373 -3.13 -0.03 14.12
C SER A 373 -2.37 -1.30 14.44
N THR A 374 -1.50 -1.28 15.46
CA THR A 374 -0.70 -2.44 15.88
C THR A 374 -1.37 -3.20 17.03
N ILE A 375 -0.77 -4.29 17.48
CA ILE A 375 -1.35 -5.17 18.52
C ILE A 375 -1.73 -4.42 19.79
N MET A 376 -0.87 -3.51 20.28
CA MET A 376 -1.17 -2.74 21.48
C MET A 376 -2.00 -1.47 21.21
N GLY A 377 -2.48 -1.31 19.98
CA GLY A 377 -3.49 -0.32 19.60
C GLY A 377 -4.92 -0.79 19.93
N TYR A 378 -5.89 0.09 19.63
CA TYR A 378 -7.33 -0.17 19.75
C TYR A 378 -8.03 -0.07 18.39
N ALA A 379 -7.45 -0.69 17.36
CA ALA A 379 -8.02 -0.67 16.02
C ALA A 379 -9.47 -1.18 16.01
N GLY A 380 -10.41 -0.37 15.51
CA GLY A 380 -11.83 -0.69 15.43
C GLY A 380 -12.62 -0.49 16.72
N LEU A 381 -12.03 0.00 17.81
CA LEU A 381 -12.66 0.08 19.12
C LEU A 381 -12.97 1.52 19.57
N THR A 382 -12.57 2.53 18.80
CA THR A 382 -12.66 3.93 19.20
C THR A 382 -13.46 4.77 18.21
N SER A 383 -13.69 6.05 18.52
CA SER A 383 -14.23 7.03 17.56
C SER A 383 -13.14 7.62 16.64
N TYR A 384 -11.87 7.29 16.85
CA TYR A 384 -10.70 7.74 16.08
C TYR A 384 -9.97 6.56 15.46
N ASP A 385 -10.72 5.64 14.85
CA ASP A 385 -10.14 4.41 14.30
C ASP A 385 -9.30 4.66 13.06
N VAL A 386 -8.07 4.19 13.09
CA VAL A 386 -7.16 4.16 11.96
C VAL A 386 -7.58 3.07 10.97
N GLN A 387 -7.99 1.92 11.50
CA GLN A 387 -8.51 0.75 10.78
C GLN A 387 -9.35 -0.13 11.72
N ASN A 388 -10.02 -1.14 11.18
CA ASN A 388 -10.98 -1.95 11.95
C ASN A 388 -10.35 -3.07 12.80
N ASN A 389 -9.14 -3.51 12.48
CA ASN A 389 -8.47 -4.63 13.15
C ASN A 389 -6.98 -4.35 13.27
N SER A 390 -6.30 -5.00 14.19
CA SER A 390 -4.88 -4.83 14.41
C SER A 390 -4.04 -5.51 13.32
N ASP A 391 -2.93 -4.88 12.97
CA ASP A 391 -1.87 -5.51 12.21
C ASP A 391 -1.05 -6.43 13.13
N ALA A 392 -0.69 -7.60 12.64
CA ALA A 392 -0.09 -8.68 13.42
C ALA A 392 1.39 -8.41 13.79
N TYR A 393 1.69 -7.27 14.45
CA TYR A 393 3.03 -6.97 14.96
C TYR A 393 3.01 -5.97 16.12
N PHE A 394 4.06 -5.96 16.93
CA PHE A 394 4.28 -4.98 18.00
C PHE A 394 5.06 -3.78 17.49
N THR A 395 4.70 -2.56 17.96
CA THR A 395 5.53 -1.37 17.70
C THR A 395 6.93 -1.56 18.32
N PHE A 396 7.91 -0.83 17.80
CA PHE A 396 9.23 -0.76 18.41
C PHE A 396 9.15 -0.38 19.90
N ALA A 397 8.26 0.55 20.26
CA ALA A 397 8.07 0.98 21.64
C ALA A 397 7.65 -0.18 22.55
N ASN A 398 6.69 -1.00 22.10
CA ASN A 398 6.25 -2.18 22.85
C ASN A 398 7.31 -3.28 22.89
N ILE A 399 7.99 -3.55 21.77
CA ILE A 399 9.12 -4.50 21.74
C ILE A 399 10.16 -4.12 22.80
N LYS A 400 10.53 -2.84 22.85
CA LYS A 400 11.51 -2.34 23.84
C LYS A 400 11.00 -2.50 25.27
N GLN A 401 9.74 -2.16 25.57
CA GLN A 401 9.14 -2.35 26.90
C GLN A 401 9.18 -3.81 27.34
N ILE A 402 8.68 -4.70 26.47
CA ILE A 402 8.60 -6.13 26.74
C ILE A 402 10.00 -6.71 26.96
N GLN A 403 10.96 -6.41 26.10
CA GLN A 403 12.33 -6.89 26.24
C GLN A 403 12.99 -6.36 27.51
N THR A 404 12.75 -5.10 27.86
CA THR A 404 13.25 -4.51 29.11
C THR A 404 12.68 -5.24 30.32
N ASN A 405 11.37 -5.50 30.34
CA ASN A 405 10.74 -6.28 31.41
C ASN A 405 11.28 -7.70 31.47
N LEU A 406 11.33 -8.43 30.36
CA LEU A 406 11.84 -9.82 30.32
C LEU A 406 13.29 -9.95 30.74
N ASN A 407 14.13 -8.95 30.53
CA ASN A 407 15.53 -8.93 30.96
C ASN A 407 15.68 -8.81 32.49
N THR A 408 14.64 -8.38 33.19
CA THR A 408 14.60 -8.36 34.68
C THR A 408 14.13 -9.69 35.27
N LYS A 409 13.59 -10.59 34.45
CA LYS A 409 12.97 -11.85 34.89
C LYS A 409 13.98 -12.99 34.81
N THR A 410 13.86 -13.92 35.76
CA THR A 410 14.73 -15.11 35.85
C THR A 410 14.05 -16.41 35.45
N CYS A 411 12.72 -16.39 35.22
CA CYS A 411 11.99 -17.60 34.89
C CYS A 411 12.09 -18.00 33.39
N PRO A 412 12.30 -17.09 32.41
CA PRO A 412 12.46 -17.52 31.03
C PRO A 412 13.73 -18.37 30.86
N VAL A 413 13.60 -19.50 30.19
CA VAL A 413 14.77 -20.26 29.75
C VAL A 413 15.36 -19.59 28.51
N SER A 414 16.58 -19.12 28.60
CA SER A 414 17.28 -18.42 27.52
C SER A 414 18.29 -19.34 26.83
N THR A 415 18.17 -19.53 25.54
CA THR A 415 19.11 -20.27 24.68
C THR A 415 19.83 -19.30 23.78
N PRO A 416 21.19 -19.26 23.80
CA PRO A 416 21.93 -18.40 22.86
C PRO A 416 21.60 -18.73 21.39
N ILE A 417 21.40 -17.71 20.59
CA ILE A 417 21.25 -17.85 19.12
C ILE A 417 22.66 -17.75 18.52
N THR A 418 23.11 -18.82 17.89
CA THR A 418 24.48 -18.96 17.34
C THR A 418 24.49 -19.28 15.85
N ASP A 419 23.36 -19.63 15.28
CA ASP A 419 23.14 -20.09 13.91
C ASP A 419 22.50 -19.02 13.00
N ASN A 420 22.22 -17.85 13.53
CA ASN A 420 21.68 -16.72 12.82
C ASN A 420 22.29 -15.41 13.34
N ALA A 421 22.79 -14.58 12.46
CA ALA A 421 23.38 -13.28 12.80
C ALA A 421 22.33 -12.17 12.80
N VAL A 422 22.60 -11.12 13.56
CA VAL A 422 21.71 -9.94 13.60
C VAL A 422 21.90 -9.10 12.34
N PRO A 423 20.81 -8.62 11.67
CA PRO A 423 20.91 -7.66 10.59
C PRO A 423 21.75 -6.43 10.94
N VAL A 424 22.59 -5.97 10.02
CA VAL A 424 23.47 -4.81 10.22
C VAL A 424 22.85 -3.58 9.55
N ILE A 425 22.40 -2.61 10.36
CA ILE A 425 21.82 -1.36 9.86
C ILE A 425 22.95 -0.35 9.66
N THR A 426 23.05 0.17 8.42
CA THR A 426 23.92 1.29 8.07
C THR A 426 23.07 2.40 7.46
N PHE A 427 23.12 3.61 8.00
CA PHE A 427 22.35 4.71 7.42
C PHE A 427 22.93 5.14 6.06
N PRO A 428 22.05 5.47 5.09
CA PRO A 428 22.42 5.57 3.68
C PRO A 428 23.18 6.83 3.29
N LEU A 429 23.17 7.87 4.11
CA LEU A 429 23.79 9.12 3.75
C LEU A 429 24.97 9.40 4.69
N PRO A 430 26.21 9.39 4.19
CA PRO A 430 27.28 10.00 4.94
C PRO A 430 26.89 11.46 5.20
N SER A 431 27.02 11.91 6.44
CA SER A 431 27.01 13.34 6.72
C SER A 431 28.00 14.00 5.76
N ALA A 432 27.63 15.10 5.15
CA ALA A 432 28.41 15.76 4.09
C ALA A 432 29.89 16.01 4.44
N ASN A 433 30.33 15.76 5.68
CA ASN A 433 31.68 15.98 6.19
C ASN A 433 32.24 14.93 7.15
N THR A 434 31.53 13.81 7.41
CA THR A 434 32.02 12.78 8.32
C THR A 434 31.73 11.37 7.81
N SER A 435 32.62 10.43 8.16
CA SER A 435 32.40 8.99 7.86
C SER A 435 31.35 8.31 8.74
N SER A 436 30.63 9.07 9.59
CA SER A 436 29.57 8.55 10.44
C SER A 436 28.20 8.73 9.79
N PRO A 437 27.29 7.77 9.93
CA PRO A 437 25.91 7.88 9.42
C PRO A 437 25.19 9.09 10.03
N ALA A 438 24.40 9.80 9.23
CA ALA A 438 23.59 10.91 9.73
C ALA A 438 22.36 10.36 10.49
N THR A 439 22.26 10.64 11.77
CA THR A 439 21.11 10.27 12.62
C THR A 439 20.08 11.40 12.75
N SER A 440 20.30 12.55 12.11
CA SER A 440 19.40 13.68 12.11
C SER A 440 19.41 14.43 10.77
N PHE A 441 18.24 14.90 10.35
CA PHE A 441 18.03 15.67 9.13
C PHE A 441 17.17 16.89 9.43
N THR A 442 17.53 18.04 8.83
CA THR A 442 16.64 19.20 8.81
C THR A 442 16.02 19.32 7.42
N ILE A 443 14.68 19.37 7.36
CA ILE A 443 13.91 19.43 6.12
C ILE A 443 13.06 20.71 6.05
N PRO A 444 12.65 21.15 4.84
CA PRO A 444 11.70 22.24 4.68
C PRO A 444 10.33 21.89 5.24
N LYS A 445 9.59 22.87 5.78
CA LYS A 445 8.18 22.69 6.16
C LYS A 445 7.31 22.41 4.93
N SER A 446 6.15 21.75 5.14
CA SER A 446 5.17 21.42 4.10
C SER A 446 5.78 20.71 2.88
N THR A 447 6.79 19.87 3.11
CA THR A 447 7.52 19.17 2.07
C THR A 447 7.59 17.68 2.40
N PRO A 448 7.26 16.76 1.47
CA PRO A 448 7.35 15.34 1.70
C PRO A 448 8.82 14.89 1.76
N TYR A 449 9.06 13.76 2.44
CA TYR A 449 10.41 13.22 2.60
C TYR A 449 10.41 11.69 2.60
N ILE A 450 11.57 11.08 2.44
CA ILE A 450 11.76 9.64 2.41
C ILE A 450 12.67 9.25 3.57
N LEU A 451 12.16 8.43 4.49
CA LEU A 451 12.99 7.73 5.44
C LEU A 451 13.67 6.57 4.72
N LYS A 452 14.99 6.59 4.63
CA LYS A 452 15.78 5.62 3.87
C LYS A 452 16.56 4.73 4.82
N GLY A 453 16.41 3.40 4.71
CA GLY A 453 17.21 2.42 5.45
C GLY A 453 18.22 1.74 4.53
N VAL A 454 19.41 1.44 5.05
CA VAL A 454 20.35 0.51 4.42
C VAL A 454 20.68 -0.57 5.42
N VAL A 455 20.44 -1.81 5.03
CA VAL A 455 20.63 -2.98 5.89
C VAL A 455 21.31 -4.06 5.07
N THR A 456 22.19 -4.79 5.71
CA THR A 456 22.74 -6.03 5.20
C THR A 456 22.51 -7.12 6.21
N ASP A 457 22.23 -8.31 5.74
CA ASP A 457 22.17 -9.50 6.57
C ASP A 457 23.44 -10.33 6.35
N PRO A 458 24.19 -10.70 7.42
CA PRO A 458 25.42 -11.46 7.26
C PRO A 458 25.21 -12.88 6.71
N ASP A 459 24.05 -13.48 6.97
CA ASP A 459 23.71 -14.84 6.53
C ASP A 459 22.97 -14.84 5.19
N GLY A 460 22.56 -13.65 4.71
CA GLY A 460 21.87 -13.46 3.44
C GLY A 460 20.37 -13.73 3.51
N ASP A 461 19.79 -13.65 4.70
CA ASP A 461 18.36 -13.84 4.91
C ASP A 461 17.51 -12.73 4.28
N ALA A 462 16.28 -13.08 3.93
CA ALA A 462 15.32 -12.14 3.37
C ALA A 462 14.75 -11.23 4.46
N MET A 463 14.92 -9.93 4.30
CA MET A 463 14.60 -8.96 5.35
C MET A 463 13.27 -8.23 5.13
N THR A 464 12.67 -7.83 6.24
CA THR A 464 11.53 -6.91 6.27
C THR A 464 11.77 -5.76 7.22
N TYR A 465 11.10 -4.63 6.96
CA TYR A 465 11.40 -3.37 7.61
C TYR A 465 10.17 -2.63 8.08
N THR A 466 10.29 -1.91 9.21
CA THR A 466 9.30 -0.92 9.65
C THR A 466 9.98 0.41 9.96
N TRP A 467 9.33 1.51 9.57
CA TRP A 467 9.61 2.85 10.07
C TRP A 467 8.41 3.32 10.89
N GLU A 468 8.62 3.66 12.16
CA GLU A 468 7.56 3.97 13.11
C GLU A 468 7.86 5.28 13.83
N SER A 469 6.82 6.08 14.09
CA SER A 469 6.94 7.23 15.00
C SER A 469 7.23 6.74 16.41
N ILE A 470 8.13 7.44 17.12
CA ILE A 470 8.39 7.23 18.55
C ILE A 470 8.15 8.51 19.37
N ASP A 471 7.44 9.47 18.78
CA ASP A 471 6.97 10.67 19.48
C ASP A 471 5.72 10.32 20.30
N SER A 472 5.86 10.21 21.61
CA SER A 472 4.70 9.93 22.48
C SER A 472 3.76 11.12 22.60
N ALA A 473 2.45 10.84 22.55
CA ALA A 473 1.42 11.82 22.77
C ALA A 473 1.30 12.17 24.26
N GLY A 474 1.31 13.45 24.55
CA GLY A 474 0.84 13.98 25.84
C GLY A 474 -0.64 14.40 25.78
N THR A 475 -1.18 14.92 26.88
CA THR A 475 -2.60 15.31 27.01
C THR A 475 -3.09 16.31 25.94
N THR A 476 -2.20 17.15 25.41
CA THR A 476 -2.54 18.11 24.35
C THR A 476 -2.64 17.49 22.95
N ALA A 477 -2.15 16.26 22.77
CA ALA A 477 -2.10 15.53 21.51
C ALA A 477 -3.02 14.29 21.52
N SER A 478 -3.99 14.25 22.43
CA SER A 478 -4.98 13.16 22.58
C SER A 478 -6.39 13.59 22.16
N GLY A 479 -7.35 12.68 22.19
CA GLY A 479 -8.73 12.90 21.80
C GLY A 479 -8.83 13.33 20.34
N ALA A 480 -9.54 14.42 20.06
CA ALA A 480 -9.64 14.98 18.71
C ALA A 480 -8.29 15.44 18.14
N ASN A 481 -7.29 15.71 18.99
CA ASN A 481 -5.95 16.08 18.59
C ASN A 481 -5.03 14.86 18.37
N SER A 482 -5.51 13.65 18.55
CA SER A 482 -4.75 12.43 18.26
C SER A 482 -4.54 12.19 16.76
N VAL A 483 -5.43 12.74 15.91
CA VAL A 483 -5.30 12.66 14.45
C VAL A 483 -4.06 13.44 13.95
N ALA A 484 -3.57 13.07 12.78
CA ALA A 484 -2.47 13.79 12.14
C ALA A 484 -2.91 15.19 11.69
N SER A 485 -1.99 16.15 11.79
CA SER A 485 -2.25 17.54 11.39
C SER A 485 -0.94 18.25 11.02
N PRO A 486 -0.96 19.15 10.02
CA PRO A 486 0.24 19.90 9.63
C PRO A 486 0.73 20.87 10.71
N THR A 487 -0.12 21.26 11.66
CA THR A 487 0.24 22.18 12.75
C THR A 487 0.43 21.48 14.10
N LYS A 488 0.37 20.13 14.13
CA LYS A 488 0.53 19.35 15.36
C LYS A 488 1.93 19.51 15.94
N ALA A 489 2.01 20.03 17.17
CA ALA A 489 3.27 20.39 17.80
C ALA A 489 4.00 19.20 18.45
N SER A 490 3.29 18.15 18.88
CA SER A 490 3.82 16.99 19.58
C SER A 490 2.99 15.74 19.35
N GLY A 491 3.48 14.57 19.74
CA GLY A 491 2.81 13.29 19.56
C GLY A 491 2.89 12.77 18.12
N PRO A 492 2.41 11.57 17.84
CA PRO A 492 2.55 10.92 16.54
C PRO A 492 1.79 11.67 15.44
N ASN A 493 2.42 11.82 14.28
CA ASN A 493 1.84 12.47 13.10
C ASN A 493 1.82 11.56 11.85
N PHE A 494 2.25 10.32 12.01
CA PHE A 494 2.28 9.28 10.98
C PHE A 494 1.89 7.94 11.59
N ARG A 495 0.94 7.25 10.96
CA ARG A 495 0.48 5.94 11.41
C ARG A 495 1.56 4.88 11.24
N SER A 496 1.42 3.78 11.96
CA SER A 496 2.21 2.57 11.74
C SER A 496 1.70 1.79 10.51
N PHE A 497 2.59 1.04 9.85
CA PHE A 497 2.28 0.12 8.75
C PHE A 497 2.94 -1.23 9.00
N PRO A 498 2.35 -2.33 8.52
CA PRO A 498 2.99 -3.66 8.57
C PRO A 498 4.41 -3.65 7.99
N PRO A 499 5.25 -4.61 8.39
CA PRO A 499 6.58 -4.76 7.81
C PRO A 499 6.54 -4.83 6.28
N SER A 500 7.46 -4.11 5.61
CA SER A 500 7.60 -4.00 4.17
C SER A 500 8.90 -4.60 3.69
N THR A 501 8.96 -5.05 2.43
CA THR A 501 10.21 -5.46 1.77
C THR A 501 11.09 -4.27 1.37
N SER A 502 10.53 -3.06 1.36
CA SER A 502 11.28 -1.83 1.10
C SER A 502 11.86 -1.27 2.40
N PRO A 503 13.18 -1.03 2.48
CA PRO A 503 13.77 -0.33 3.62
C PRO A 503 13.43 1.17 3.63
N ASN A 504 12.74 1.68 2.61
CA ASN A 504 12.37 3.08 2.47
C ASN A 504 10.90 3.30 2.78
N ARG A 505 10.58 4.39 3.48
CA ARG A 505 9.20 4.83 3.71
C ARG A 505 9.02 6.28 3.27
N TYR A 506 8.01 6.51 2.45
CA TYR A 506 7.59 7.86 2.04
C TYR A 506 6.68 8.48 3.10
N MET A 507 6.90 9.75 3.41
CA MET A 507 6.21 10.51 4.45
C MET A 507 5.55 11.77 3.85
N PRO A 508 4.21 11.81 3.69
CA PRO A 508 3.24 10.74 3.87
C PRO A 508 3.33 9.68 2.77
N ALA A 509 2.43 8.69 2.82
CA ALA A 509 2.36 7.59 1.84
C ALA A 509 2.46 8.11 0.39
N TYR A 510 3.30 7.49 -0.42
CA TYR A 510 3.68 7.97 -1.75
C TYR A 510 2.48 8.23 -2.68
N ALA A 511 1.47 7.37 -2.64
CA ALA A 511 0.24 7.55 -3.41
C ALA A 511 -0.50 8.85 -3.06
N SER A 512 -0.44 9.30 -1.81
CA SER A 512 -1.01 10.59 -1.39
C SER A 512 -0.21 11.75 -2.01
N VAL A 513 1.13 11.67 -1.98
CA VAL A 513 2.00 12.70 -2.56
C VAL A 513 1.80 12.84 -4.06
N LEU A 514 1.66 11.72 -4.79
CA LEU A 514 1.36 11.72 -6.24
C LEU A 514 0.05 12.45 -6.58
N ASN A 515 -0.92 12.41 -5.66
CA ASN A 515 -2.19 13.12 -5.76
C ASN A 515 -2.16 14.54 -5.18
N GLY A 516 -1.00 15.05 -4.77
CA GLY A 516 -0.84 16.38 -4.17
C GLY A 516 -1.35 16.48 -2.72
N VAL A 517 -1.62 15.35 -2.06
CA VAL A 517 -2.13 15.30 -0.68
C VAL A 517 -0.97 15.09 0.29
N LEU A 518 -0.62 16.13 1.05
CA LEU A 518 0.47 16.10 2.03
C LEU A 518 -0.03 15.93 3.47
N SER A 519 -1.34 15.92 3.68
CA SER A 519 -1.99 15.74 4.98
C SER A 519 -3.27 14.94 4.81
N THR A 520 -3.34 13.83 5.51
CA THR A 520 -4.52 12.99 5.68
C THR A 520 -4.86 12.93 7.17
N GLN A 521 -5.94 12.25 7.54
CA GLN A 521 -6.30 12.07 8.95
C GLN A 521 -5.22 11.31 9.75
N TRP A 522 -4.40 10.47 9.09
CA TRP A 522 -3.47 9.57 9.78
C TRP A 522 -2.00 9.77 9.41
N GLU A 523 -1.71 10.64 8.44
CA GLU A 523 -0.35 11.02 8.07
C GLU A 523 -0.31 12.48 7.62
N SER A 524 0.61 13.27 8.15
CA SER A 524 0.75 14.66 7.77
C SER A 524 2.18 15.17 7.89
N VAL A 525 2.68 15.84 6.84
CA VAL A 525 3.91 16.63 6.96
C VAL A 525 3.64 17.91 7.76
N ASN A 526 4.65 18.38 8.48
CA ASN A 526 4.52 19.55 9.33
C ASN A 526 4.64 20.85 8.52
N SER A 527 3.75 21.80 8.77
CA SER A 527 3.82 23.18 8.26
C SER A 527 4.49 24.16 9.25
N THR A 528 4.78 23.68 10.45
CA THR A 528 5.43 24.41 11.54
C THR A 528 6.71 23.71 11.98
N GLY A 529 7.61 24.44 12.63
CA GLY A 529 8.84 23.87 13.16
C GLY A 529 8.59 22.80 14.21
N ARG A 530 9.21 21.62 14.02
CA ARG A 530 9.03 20.47 14.90
C ARG A 530 10.16 19.47 14.75
N ASN A 531 10.53 18.80 15.83
CA ASN A 531 11.34 17.59 15.82
C ASN A 531 10.42 16.38 15.84
N SER A 532 10.60 15.45 14.90
CA SER A 532 9.92 14.16 14.85
C SER A 532 10.97 13.05 14.93
N LYS A 533 10.72 12.05 15.77
CA LYS A 533 11.62 10.92 15.93
C LYS A 533 11.00 9.65 15.32
N PHE A 534 11.83 8.86 14.66
CA PHE A 534 11.40 7.61 14.01
C PHE A 534 12.36 6.49 14.36
N ALA A 535 11.81 5.31 14.68
CA ALA A 535 12.55 4.08 14.79
C ALA A 535 12.50 3.31 13.46
N PHE A 536 13.61 2.72 13.09
CA PHE A 536 13.75 1.82 11.95
C PHE A 536 14.10 0.43 12.49
N THR A 537 13.24 -0.55 12.22
CA THR A 537 13.44 -1.95 12.64
C THR A 537 13.61 -2.82 11.40
N ALA A 538 14.69 -3.60 11.36
CA ALA A 538 14.94 -4.64 10.37
C ALA A 538 14.75 -6.02 11.02
N ARG A 539 14.08 -6.94 10.31
CA ARG A 539 13.80 -8.33 10.71
C ARG A 539 14.31 -9.27 9.63
N ASP A 540 15.03 -10.31 9.98
CA ASP A 540 15.71 -11.21 9.04
C ASP A 540 14.84 -12.34 8.49
N ASN A 541 13.67 -12.62 9.04
CA ASN A 541 12.79 -13.73 8.61
C ASN A 541 13.51 -15.07 8.43
N HIS A 542 14.54 -15.35 9.25
CA HIS A 542 15.34 -16.57 9.16
C HIS A 542 14.48 -17.84 9.14
N ALA A 543 14.80 -18.77 8.22
CA ALA A 543 14.05 -20.00 8.05
C ALA A 543 14.37 -21.01 9.16
N GLY A 544 13.34 -21.65 9.73
CA GLY A 544 13.53 -22.68 10.75
C GLY A 544 13.60 -22.18 12.19
N GLY A 545 13.36 -20.87 12.44
CA GLY A 545 13.35 -20.23 13.76
C GLY A 545 14.56 -19.34 14.00
N ASN A 546 14.79 -18.90 15.26
CA ASN A 546 15.89 -18.01 15.65
C ASN A 546 15.93 -16.64 14.93
N GLN A 547 14.77 -16.12 14.50
CA GLN A 547 14.68 -14.83 13.85
C GLN A 547 15.26 -13.72 14.71
N GLN A 548 16.00 -12.78 14.08
CA GLN A 548 16.65 -11.66 14.73
C GLN A 548 16.09 -10.34 14.25
N THR A 549 16.14 -9.36 15.12
CA THR A 549 15.79 -7.98 14.76
C THR A 549 16.90 -7.03 15.17
N ASN A 550 17.06 -5.96 14.41
CA ASN A 550 17.89 -4.83 14.80
C ASN A 550 17.12 -3.53 14.60
N THR A 551 17.37 -2.56 15.48
CA THR A 551 16.66 -1.28 15.45
C THR A 551 17.62 -0.12 15.66
N THR A 552 17.32 0.99 15.00
CA THR A 552 17.97 2.26 15.19
C THR A 552 16.97 3.40 15.05
N SER A 553 17.34 4.63 15.36
CA SER A 553 16.45 5.78 15.25
C SER A 553 17.08 6.97 14.55
N ILE A 554 16.21 7.81 14.00
CA ILE A 554 16.62 9.12 13.45
C ILE A 554 15.69 10.22 13.96
N THR A 555 16.22 11.45 13.94
CA THR A 555 15.44 12.66 14.20
C THR A 555 15.29 13.47 12.91
N VAL A 556 14.05 13.83 12.58
CA VAL A 556 13.72 14.72 11.46
C VAL A 556 13.22 16.05 12.01
N THR A 557 13.99 17.11 11.81
CA THR A 557 13.64 18.48 12.21
C THR A 557 12.98 19.17 11.04
N THR A 558 11.71 19.50 11.14
CA THR A 558 11.03 20.40 10.20
C THR A 558 11.40 21.83 10.53
N SER A 559 11.91 22.57 9.55
CA SER A 559 12.25 23.99 9.72
C SER A 559 11.00 24.85 9.93
N ALA A 560 11.08 25.81 10.84
CA ALA A 560 10.00 26.79 11.03
C ALA A 560 9.92 27.83 9.89
N THR A 561 11.05 28.08 9.20
CA THR A 561 11.21 29.22 8.28
C THR A 561 11.50 28.81 6.84
N VAL A 562 12.13 27.66 6.62
CA VAL A 562 12.52 27.16 5.28
C VAL A 562 11.39 26.35 4.68
N GLY A 563 11.10 26.55 3.38
CA GLY A 563 10.08 25.79 2.63
C GLY A 563 8.76 26.52 2.45
N PRO A 564 7.80 25.94 1.70
CA PRO A 564 7.87 24.60 1.09
C PRO A 564 8.85 24.50 -0.08
N PHE A 565 9.37 23.27 -0.32
CA PHE A 565 10.14 22.93 -1.52
C PHE A 565 9.18 22.22 -2.50
N ALA A 566 9.04 22.75 -3.73
CA ALA A 566 8.01 22.27 -4.66
C ALA A 566 8.44 22.41 -6.12
N VAL A 567 8.11 21.44 -6.98
CA VAL A 567 8.27 21.57 -8.44
C VAL A 567 7.15 22.47 -8.97
N THR A 568 7.52 23.52 -9.70
CA THR A 568 6.59 24.52 -10.26
C THR A 568 6.32 24.30 -11.75
N SER A 569 7.25 23.70 -12.48
CA SER A 569 7.04 23.29 -13.87
C SER A 569 6.20 22.00 -13.94
N GLN A 570 5.65 21.67 -15.14
CA GLN A 570 4.72 20.56 -15.39
C GLN A 570 3.54 20.55 -14.40
N SER A 571 2.94 21.72 -14.27
CA SER A 571 1.80 21.99 -13.36
C SER A 571 0.46 22.04 -14.09
N THR A 572 0.45 22.04 -15.43
CA THR A 572 -0.72 22.05 -16.29
C THR A 572 -0.93 20.70 -16.99
N LEU A 573 -2.19 20.39 -17.31
CA LEU A 573 -2.50 19.20 -18.11
C LEU A 573 -2.13 19.44 -19.56
N GLY A 574 -1.74 18.37 -20.26
CA GLY A 574 -1.50 18.42 -21.71
C GLY A 574 -0.11 18.97 -22.10
N GLU A 575 0.80 19.16 -21.17
CA GLU A 575 2.19 19.47 -21.52
C GLU A 575 2.85 18.30 -22.24
N ALA A 576 3.54 18.58 -23.33
CA ALA A 576 4.23 17.57 -24.13
C ALA A 576 5.65 18.01 -24.47
N TRP A 577 6.58 17.05 -24.40
CA TRP A 577 7.98 17.25 -24.71
C TRP A 577 8.42 16.39 -25.89
N ALA A 578 9.03 17.02 -26.89
CA ALA A 578 9.70 16.29 -27.95
C ALA A 578 11.07 15.81 -27.44
N GLN A 579 11.39 14.56 -27.74
CA GLN A 579 12.72 13.99 -27.45
C GLN A 579 13.83 14.81 -28.11
N GLY A 580 14.95 14.98 -27.43
CA GLY A 580 16.06 15.79 -27.90
C GLY A 580 15.86 17.32 -27.77
N SER A 581 14.66 17.80 -27.42
CA SER A 581 14.43 19.22 -27.17
C SER A 581 15.00 19.66 -25.81
N THR A 582 15.40 20.91 -25.70
CA THR A 582 15.78 21.52 -24.42
C THR A 582 14.51 22.01 -23.70
N LYS A 583 14.42 21.72 -22.41
CA LYS A 583 13.32 22.15 -21.54
C LYS A 583 13.87 22.67 -20.21
N THR A 584 13.32 23.76 -19.75
CA THR A 584 13.64 24.33 -18.43
C THR A 584 12.71 23.70 -17.39
N ILE A 585 13.27 23.10 -16.35
CA ILE A 585 12.55 22.61 -15.18
C ILE A 585 12.69 23.66 -14.09
N THR A 586 11.59 24.02 -13.42
CA THR A 586 11.58 25.03 -12.36
C THR A 586 11.00 24.49 -11.06
N TRP A 587 11.51 24.98 -9.92
CA TRP A 587 11.06 24.63 -8.59
C TRP A 587 11.23 25.78 -7.59
N ASP A 588 10.38 25.81 -6.57
CA ASP A 588 10.49 26.73 -5.45
C ASP A 588 11.54 26.21 -4.46
N VAL A 589 12.65 26.92 -4.33
CA VAL A 589 13.71 26.58 -3.38
C VAL A 589 13.35 27.03 -1.95
N ASN A 590 12.76 28.20 -1.77
CA ASN A 590 12.32 28.75 -0.49
C ASN A 590 13.38 28.58 0.63
N ASN A 591 14.62 28.90 0.33
CA ASN A 591 15.82 28.74 1.16
C ASN A 591 16.20 27.28 1.51
N ALA A 592 15.62 26.29 0.88
CA ALA A 592 15.97 24.89 1.14
C ALA A 592 17.43 24.56 0.84
N ASN A 593 18.06 25.27 -0.11
CA ASN A 593 19.48 25.14 -0.44
C ASN A 593 20.44 25.52 0.70
N THR A 594 19.95 26.19 1.73
CA THR A 594 20.75 26.55 2.93
C THR A 594 20.82 25.40 3.96
N LEU A 595 19.95 24.40 3.82
CA LEU A 595 19.95 23.23 4.71
C LEU A 595 21.14 22.31 4.38
N ALA A 596 21.66 21.65 5.41
CA ALA A 596 22.75 20.68 5.24
C ALA A 596 22.39 19.61 4.20
N GLY A 597 23.30 19.35 3.26
CA GLY A 597 23.09 18.34 2.21
C GLY A 597 22.14 18.75 1.08
N SER A 598 21.74 20.04 1.01
CA SER A 598 20.71 20.53 0.09
C SER A 598 21.19 21.58 -0.92
N ALA A 599 22.50 21.84 -0.95
CA ALA A 599 23.08 22.83 -1.89
C ALA A 599 22.89 22.43 -3.36
N ASN A 600 22.86 21.12 -3.63
CA ASN A 600 22.65 20.54 -4.95
C ASN A 600 21.49 19.54 -4.93
N VAL A 601 20.86 19.34 -6.09
CA VAL A 601 19.75 18.43 -6.31
C VAL A 601 20.02 17.49 -7.47
N ASN A 602 19.28 16.35 -7.49
CA ASN A 602 19.13 15.50 -8.65
C ASN A 602 17.72 15.69 -9.21
N ILE A 603 17.61 15.77 -10.53
CA ILE A 603 16.33 15.83 -11.24
C ILE A 603 16.15 14.49 -11.95
N LYS A 604 15.08 13.80 -11.60
CA LYS A 604 14.78 12.47 -12.10
C LYS A 604 13.46 12.44 -12.87
N LEU A 605 13.38 11.56 -13.86
CA LEU A 605 12.20 11.37 -14.70
C LEU A 605 11.64 9.96 -14.53
N SER A 606 10.34 9.90 -14.37
CA SER A 606 9.50 8.72 -14.49
C SER A 606 8.73 8.76 -15.80
N ILE A 607 8.50 7.59 -16.41
CA ILE A 607 7.62 7.39 -17.57
C ILE A 607 6.44 6.45 -17.26
N ASP A 608 6.27 6.06 -16.00
CA ASP A 608 5.28 5.10 -15.49
C ASP A 608 4.32 5.70 -14.45
N GLY A 609 4.13 7.03 -14.49
CA GLY A 609 3.24 7.74 -13.58
C GLY A 609 3.86 8.09 -12.23
N GLY A 610 5.18 7.97 -12.10
CA GLY A 610 5.91 8.23 -10.87
C GLY A 610 6.15 6.97 -10.04
N GLN A 611 5.85 5.78 -10.54
CA GLN A 611 6.11 4.54 -9.79
C GLN A 611 7.61 4.27 -9.67
N THR A 612 8.36 4.52 -10.75
CA THR A 612 9.83 4.46 -10.74
C THR A 612 10.44 5.70 -11.39
N PHE A 613 11.69 6.03 -11.05
CA PHE A 613 12.44 7.17 -11.62
C PHE A 613 13.80 6.72 -12.17
N PRO A 614 13.80 5.92 -13.27
CA PRO A 614 15.03 5.32 -13.79
C PRO A 614 15.92 6.29 -14.57
N TYR A 615 15.40 7.46 -14.97
CA TYR A 615 16.13 8.40 -15.78
C TYR A 615 16.57 9.60 -14.94
N THR A 616 17.88 9.91 -14.94
CA THR A 616 18.41 11.13 -14.32
C THR A 616 18.56 12.19 -15.42
N LEU A 617 17.82 13.29 -15.30
CA LEU A 617 17.87 14.42 -16.23
C LEU A 617 19.01 15.37 -15.92
N ALA A 618 19.23 15.65 -14.64
CA ALA A 618 20.39 16.39 -14.14
C ALA A 618 20.85 15.78 -12.82
N ALA A 619 22.14 15.60 -12.66
CA ALA A 619 22.76 15.06 -11.45
C ALA A 619 23.62 16.11 -10.78
N ASN A 620 23.42 16.27 -9.45
CA ASN A 620 24.23 17.18 -8.63
C ASN A 620 24.26 18.63 -9.17
N THR A 621 23.12 19.11 -9.73
CA THR A 621 22.96 20.49 -10.19
C THR A 621 22.71 21.44 -9.01
N PRO A 622 23.05 22.73 -9.09
CA PRO A 622 22.74 23.69 -8.02
C PRO A 622 21.27 23.74 -7.67
N ASN A 623 20.98 23.86 -6.39
CA ASN A 623 19.60 24.01 -5.92
C ASN A 623 19.21 25.51 -5.93
N ASP A 624 19.08 26.08 -7.13
CA ASP A 624 18.86 27.52 -7.36
C ASP A 624 17.47 27.83 -7.95
N GLY A 625 16.68 26.82 -8.28
CA GLY A 625 15.29 26.96 -8.70
C GLY A 625 15.01 26.69 -10.18
N ASN A 626 16.03 26.47 -11.01
CA ASN A 626 15.84 26.13 -12.41
C ASN A 626 17.02 25.31 -12.98
N GLU A 627 16.72 24.50 -13.99
CA GLU A 627 17.72 23.72 -14.74
C GLU A 627 17.25 23.46 -16.16
N ASP A 628 18.13 23.69 -17.13
CA ASP A 628 17.88 23.33 -18.51
C ASP A 628 18.33 21.90 -18.79
N ILE A 629 17.41 21.05 -19.21
CA ILE A 629 17.68 19.65 -19.55
C ILE A 629 17.42 19.35 -21.01
N VAL A 630 18.11 18.37 -21.54
CA VAL A 630 17.77 17.76 -22.83
C VAL A 630 16.86 16.58 -22.58
N VAL A 631 15.69 16.57 -23.22
CA VAL A 631 14.70 15.49 -23.08
C VAL A 631 15.30 14.17 -23.62
N PRO A 632 15.43 13.13 -22.80
CA PRO A 632 16.11 11.91 -23.20
C PRO A 632 15.29 11.11 -24.22
N SER A 633 15.98 10.27 -25.00
CA SER A 633 15.35 9.31 -25.93
C SER A 633 14.78 8.10 -25.18
N THR A 634 13.81 8.34 -24.28
CA THR A 634 13.07 7.29 -23.58
C THR A 634 11.98 6.70 -24.48
N PRO A 635 11.35 5.56 -24.11
CA PRO A 635 10.08 5.18 -24.70
C PRO A 635 9.05 6.32 -24.57
N ALA A 636 8.24 6.51 -25.59
CA ALA A 636 7.17 7.51 -25.54
C ALA A 636 6.18 7.15 -24.44
N SER A 637 5.77 8.14 -23.66
CA SER A 637 4.84 7.94 -22.54
C SER A 637 3.89 9.12 -22.39
N LEU A 638 2.65 8.81 -22.01
CA LEU A 638 1.60 9.77 -21.66
C LEU A 638 1.52 10.01 -20.13
N ASN A 639 2.42 9.41 -19.35
CA ASN A 639 2.34 9.43 -17.90
C ASN A 639 3.72 9.69 -17.25
N CYS A 640 4.35 10.79 -17.68
CA CYS A 640 5.64 11.19 -17.15
C CYS A 640 5.50 12.02 -15.87
N ARG A 641 6.46 11.86 -14.95
CA ARG A 641 6.57 12.66 -13.72
C ARG A 641 8.03 13.05 -13.51
N LEU A 642 8.23 14.19 -12.84
CA LEU A 642 9.53 14.66 -12.39
C LEU A 642 9.62 14.52 -10.87
N MET A 643 10.78 14.12 -10.39
CA MET A 643 11.15 14.20 -8.97
C MET A 643 12.43 15.02 -8.84
N ILE A 644 12.43 15.95 -7.91
CA ILE A 644 13.62 16.72 -7.51
C ILE A 644 13.93 16.35 -6.07
N GLU A 645 15.12 15.85 -5.82
CA GLU A 645 15.60 15.48 -4.49
C GLU A 645 17.01 16.04 -4.24
N PRO A 646 17.33 16.52 -3.03
CA PRO A 646 18.67 16.95 -2.70
C PRO A 646 19.65 15.77 -2.68
N THR A 647 20.93 16.06 -2.95
CA THR A 647 21.97 15.02 -3.07
C THR A 647 22.33 14.35 -1.75
N ALA A 648 22.16 15.06 -0.61
CA ALA A 648 22.54 14.56 0.71
C ALA A 648 21.50 14.95 1.81
N ASN A 649 20.20 14.98 1.46
CA ASN A 649 19.09 15.15 2.39
C ASN A 649 17.95 14.20 1.98
N ILE A 650 16.85 14.17 2.73
CA ILE A 650 15.80 13.16 2.62
C ILE A 650 14.48 13.69 2.03
N TYR A 651 14.30 14.99 1.87
CA TYR A 651 13.08 15.56 1.29
C TYR A 651 13.09 15.47 -0.24
N TYR A 652 11.92 15.61 -0.85
CA TYR A 652 11.76 15.60 -2.30
C TYR A 652 10.53 16.39 -2.73
N ALA A 653 10.42 16.69 -4.01
CA ALA A 653 9.22 17.22 -4.61
C ALA A 653 8.91 16.51 -5.93
N ILE A 654 7.62 16.38 -6.25
CA ILE A 654 7.11 15.80 -7.52
C ILE A 654 6.26 16.87 -8.20
N ASN A 655 6.34 16.98 -9.53
CA ASN A 655 5.48 17.88 -10.28
C ASN A 655 3.99 17.47 -10.16
N SER A 656 3.09 18.45 -10.18
CA SER A 656 1.69 18.25 -9.82
C SER A 656 0.83 17.52 -10.88
N LYS A 657 1.22 17.58 -12.16
CA LYS A 657 0.47 16.97 -13.27
C LYS A 657 1.34 16.04 -14.09
N ALA A 658 0.76 14.96 -14.58
CA ALA A 658 1.43 14.12 -15.57
C ALA A 658 1.63 14.91 -16.87
N PHE A 659 2.75 14.66 -17.56
CA PHE A 659 3.06 15.24 -18.87
C PHE A 659 3.50 14.15 -19.83
N TYR A 660 3.68 14.51 -21.10
CA TYR A 660 3.89 13.56 -22.19
C TYR A 660 5.30 13.70 -22.76
N ILE A 661 5.92 12.58 -23.10
CA ILE A 661 7.18 12.56 -23.88
C ILE A 661 6.97 11.75 -25.15
N GLY A 662 7.41 12.31 -26.29
CA GLY A 662 7.28 11.67 -27.60
C GLY A 662 5.87 11.77 -28.21
N TYR A 663 5.03 12.63 -27.65
CA TYR A 663 3.70 12.95 -28.19
C TYR A 663 3.56 14.43 -28.50
N GLU A 664 2.69 14.76 -29.45
CA GLU A 664 2.18 16.10 -29.71
C GLU A 664 0.73 16.17 -29.19
N VAL A 665 0.39 17.30 -28.57
CA VAL A 665 -0.97 17.58 -28.15
C VAL A 665 -1.63 18.47 -29.20
N VAL A 666 -2.62 17.92 -29.87
CA VAL A 666 -3.43 18.66 -30.87
C VAL A 666 -4.71 19.08 -30.20
N THR A 667 -4.92 20.40 -30.10
CA THR A 667 -6.17 20.98 -29.61
C THR A 667 -7.12 21.16 -30.78
N ASN A 668 -8.32 20.60 -30.68
CA ASN A 668 -9.39 20.76 -31.65
C ASN A 668 -10.60 21.45 -31.01
N CYS A 669 -10.92 22.64 -31.48
CA CYS A 669 -12.06 23.44 -31.02
C CYS A 669 -13.19 23.38 -32.04
N VAL A 670 -14.39 23.04 -31.59
CA VAL A 670 -15.57 22.96 -32.44
C VAL A 670 -16.70 23.78 -31.82
N THR A 671 -17.28 24.67 -32.62
CA THR A 671 -18.43 25.48 -32.20
C THR A 671 -19.73 24.77 -32.55
N TYR A 672 -20.60 24.61 -31.57
CA TYR A 672 -21.94 24.07 -31.72
C TYR A 672 -22.97 25.16 -31.45
N ASN A 673 -23.81 25.41 -32.43
CA ASN A 673 -24.83 26.46 -32.38
C ASN A 673 -26.17 25.88 -31.91
N PHE A 674 -26.91 26.66 -31.14
CA PHE A 674 -28.33 26.40 -30.92
C PHE A 674 -29.10 26.59 -32.25
N THR A 675 -29.81 25.58 -32.70
CA THR A 675 -30.51 25.55 -33.96
C THR A 675 -31.99 25.95 -33.87
N GLY A 676 -32.48 26.25 -32.64
CA GLY A 676 -33.86 26.69 -32.44
C GLY A 676 -34.07 28.18 -32.76
N ALA A 677 -35.33 28.58 -32.87
CA ALA A 677 -35.67 30.00 -33.04
C ALA A 677 -35.32 30.83 -31.78
N ALA A 678 -35.15 32.14 -31.95
CA ALA A 678 -35.07 33.10 -30.86
C ALA A 678 -36.28 32.93 -29.90
N PHE A 679 -36.06 33.15 -28.62
CA PHE A 679 -37.10 32.97 -27.60
C PHE A 679 -37.08 34.10 -26.56
N ASN A 680 -38.29 34.46 -26.12
CA ASN A 680 -38.42 35.48 -25.08
C ASN A 680 -38.22 34.90 -23.70
N LEU A 681 -37.66 35.70 -22.80
CA LEU A 681 -37.54 35.42 -21.37
C LEU A 681 -38.80 35.90 -20.65
N THR A 682 -39.26 35.17 -19.67
CA THR A 682 -40.36 35.59 -18.80
C THR A 682 -39.80 36.46 -17.68
N ASN A 683 -40.30 37.69 -17.56
CA ASN A 683 -39.84 38.63 -16.54
C ASN A 683 -40.14 38.15 -15.11
N GLY A 684 -39.27 38.42 -14.23
CA GLY A 684 -39.42 38.17 -12.79
C GLY A 684 -39.59 36.71 -12.37
N THR A 685 -39.09 35.81 -13.17
CA THR A 685 -39.22 34.37 -12.86
C THR A 685 -37.98 33.80 -12.16
N ASN A 686 -38.19 32.94 -11.16
CA ASN A 686 -37.13 32.13 -10.60
C ASN A 686 -36.89 30.81 -11.41
N SER A 687 -37.67 30.55 -12.41
CA SER A 687 -37.59 29.37 -13.26
C SER A 687 -36.65 29.58 -14.44
N TRP A 688 -35.79 28.62 -14.72
CA TRP A 688 -34.89 28.63 -15.85
C TRP A 688 -35.63 28.28 -17.14
N THR A 689 -35.51 29.13 -18.15
CA THR A 689 -35.83 28.74 -19.54
C THR A 689 -34.67 27.90 -20.06
N THR A 690 -34.84 26.58 -20.20
CA THR A 690 -33.78 25.67 -20.60
C THR A 690 -33.82 25.36 -22.08
N LYS A 691 -32.64 25.27 -22.70
CA LYS A 691 -32.41 24.86 -24.09
C LYS A 691 -31.24 23.88 -24.14
N THR A 692 -31.16 23.08 -25.19
CA THR A 692 -30.15 22.05 -25.31
C THR A 692 -29.36 22.21 -26.60
N ILE A 693 -28.04 22.03 -26.51
CA ILE A 693 -27.13 21.83 -27.64
C ILE A 693 -26.56 20.42 -27.52
N ASN A 694 -26.64 19.62 -28.56
CA ASN A 694 -26.00 18.32 -28.62
C ASN A 694 -24.57 18.45 -29.14
N VAL A 695 -23.61 17.93 -28.42
CA VAL A 695 -22.21 17.78 -28.82
C VAL A 695 -21.99 16.31 -29.18
N PRO A 696 -21.96 15.93 -30.45
CA PRO A 696 -21.92 14.53 -30.87
C PRO A 696 -20.52 13.89 -30.73
N THR A 697 -19.46 14.70 -30.73
CA THR A 697 -18.08 14.23 -30.77
C THR A 697 -17.61 13.79 -29.37
N ALA A 698 -16.94 12.66 -29.32
CA ALA A 698 -16.27 12.21 -28.11
C ALA A 698 -14.95 12.99 -27.91
N GLY A 699 -14.57 13.20 -26.67
CA GLY A 699 -13.32 13.86 -26.29
C GLY A 699 -13.36 14.36 -24.84
N THR A 700 -12.18 14.70 -24.32
CA THR A 700 -12.04 15.32 -23.00
C THR A 700 -11.93 16.82 -23.17
N ILE A 701 -12.77 17.55 -22.44
CA ILE A 701 -12.81 19.01 -22.48
C ILE A 701 -11.45 19.57 -22.04
N SER A 702 -10.84 20.42 -22.86
CA SER A 702 -9.67 21.23 -22.48
C SER A 702 -10.05 22.67 -22.23
N ASP A 703 -11.06 23.18 -22.94
CA ASP A 703 -11.57 24.55 -22.80
C ASP A 703 -13.02 24.64 -23.26
N VAL A 704 -13.76 25.64 -22.74
CA VAL A 704 -15.14 25.92 -23.12
C VAL A 704 -15.37 27.41 -23.22
N ASN A 705 -15.90 27.86 -24.36
CA ASN A 705 -16.32 29.23 -24.60
C ASN A 705 -17.83 29.29 -24.93
N ILE A 706 -18.54 30.25 -24.37
CA ILE A 706 -19.99 30.39 -24.58
C ILE A 706 -20.29 31.77 -25.15
N THR A 707 -20.86 31.79 -26.37
CA THR A 707 -21.28 33.04 -26.97
C THR A 707 -22.80 33.19 -26.85
N VAL A 708 -23.24 34.37 -26.42
CA VAL A 708 -24.67 34.70 -26.30
C VAL A 708 -24.97 36.01 -27.01
N ASN A 709 -26.00 36.02 -27.87
CA ASN A 709 -26.60 37.19 -28.43
C ASN A 709 -27.98 37.37 -27.80
N ALA A 710 -28.18 38.47 -27.10
CA ALA A 710 -29.42 38.77 -26.41
C ALA A 710 -29.82 40.23 -26.60
N THR A 711 -31.10 40.45 -26.87
CA THR A 711 -31.74 41.78 -26.79
C THR A 711 -32.41 41.89 -25.43
N HIS A 712 -31.97 42.85 -24.63
CA HIS A 712 -32.50 43.10 -23.28
C HIS A 712 -32.32 44.56 -22.88
N THR A 713 -33.26 45.13 -22.25
CA THR A 713 -33.21 46.54 -21.82
C THR A 713 -32.26 46.82 -20.68
N ASN A 714 -32.00 45.82 -19.82
CA ASN A 714 -31.09 45.91 -18.70
C ASN A 714 -30.43 44.54 -18.39
N LEU A 715 -29.16 44.40 -18.73
CA LEU A 715 -28.40 43.16 -18.58
C LEU A 715 -28.24 42.69 -17.12
N GLN A 716 -28.36 43.59 -16.13
CA GLN A 716 -28.37 43.25 -14.72
C GLN A 716 -29.51 42.29 -14.31
N ASN A 717 -30.57 42.26 -15.11
CA ASN A 717 -31.73 41.39 -14.82
C ASN A 717 -31.50 39.95 -15.26
N LEU A 718 -30.41 39.65 -15.99
CA LEU A 718 -30.15 38.33 -16.54
C LEU A 718 -29.32 37.44 -15.65
N GLN A 719 -29.69 36.16 -15.63
CA GLN A 719 -28.80 35.06 -15.21
C GLN A 719 -28.70 34.03 -16.33
N MET A 720 -27.48 33.53 -16.55
CA MET A 720 -27.21 32.50 -17.57
C MET A 720 -26.34 31.39 -16.98
N ALA A 721 -26.70 30.15 -17.27
CA ALA A 721 -26.03 28.98 -16.75
C ALA A 721 -25.86 27.90 -17.83
N VAL A 722 -24.92 27.01 -17.61
CA VAL A 722 -24.68 25.82 -18.42
C VAL A 722 -24.57 24.58 -17.53
N ILE A 723 -25.01 23.43 -18.04
CA ILE A 723 -24.87 22.12 -17.44
C ILE A 723 -24.29 21.19 -18.50
N ARG A 724 -23.09 20.67 -18.22
CA ARG A 724 -22.51 19.63 -19.09
C ARG A 724 -23.25 18.30 -18.92
N PRO A 725 -23.12 17.34 -19.86
CA PRO A 725 -23.67 16.00 -19.70
C PRO A 725 -23.22 15.37 -18.37
N GLY A 726 -24.19 14.92 -17.56
CA GLY A 726 -23.94 14.33 -16.23
C GLY A 726 -23.38 15.25 -15.16
N GLY A 727 -23.40 16.56 -15.39
CA GLY A 727 -22.88 17.58 -14.47
C GLY A 727 -23.95 18.32 -13.68
N THR A 728 -23.51 19.29 -12.90
CA THR A 728 -24.33 20.23 -12.13
C THR A 728 -24.40 21.59 -12.82
N ILE A 729 -25.34 22.45 -12.38
CA ILE A 729 -25.51 23.80 -12.92
C ILE A 729 -24.29 24.68 -12.62
N LEU A 730 -23.76 25.34 -13.66
CA LEU A 730 -22.69 26.33 -13.58
C LEU A 730 -23.21 27.65 -14.10
N THR A 731 -23.42 28.62 -13.20
CA THR A 731 -23.86 29.97 -13.57
C THR A 731 -22.66 30.79 -14.00
N PHE A 732 -22.55 31.12 -15.28
CA PHE A 732 -21.42 31.85 -15.87
C PHE A 732 -21.68 33.37 -15.97
N TYR A 733 -22.93 33.80 -15.99
CA TYR A 733 -23.34 35.20 -15.93
C TYR A 733 -24.41 35.36 -14.84
N ASN A 734 -24.21 36.30 -13.91
CA ASN A 734 -25.08 36.48 -12.77
C ASN A 734 -25.30 37.97 -12.48
N GLN A 735 -26.41 38.54 -12.97
CA GLN A 735 -26.88 39.88 -12.61
C GLN A 735 -25.78 40.94 -12.68
N HIS A 736 -25.11 41.08 -13.81
CA HIS A 736 -24.02 42.03 -14.02
C HIS A 736 -24.39 43.11 -15.04
N CYS A 737 -23.60 44.15 -15.15
CA CYS A 737 -23.77 45.25 -16.11
C CYS A 737 -25.06 46.05 -15.95
N THR A 738 -25.20 46.69 -14.74
CA THR A 738 -26.27 47.62 -14.41
C THR A 738 -26.41 48.73 -15.47
N GLY A 739 -27.61 48.94 -16.01
CA GLY A 739 -27.91 50.00 -16.99
C GLY A 739 -27.41 49.76 -18.42
N SER A 740 -26.77 48.59 -18.67
CA SER A 740 -26.36 48.20 -20.01
C SER A 740 -27.49 47.45 -20.71
N ALA A 741 -27.66 47.68 -22.00
CA ALA A 741 -28.66 47.01 -22.81
C ALA A 741 -27.99 46.24 -23.95
N ASN A 742 -28.58 45.13 -24.33
CA ASN A 742 -28.19 44.21 -25.40
C ASN A 742 -26.78 43.59 -25.24
N MET A 743 -26.66 42.40 -25.68
CA MET A 743 -25.43 41.60 -25.57
C MET A 743 -25.15 40.85 -26.86
N ASN A 744 -23.88 40.88 -27.30
CA ASN A 744 -23.30 39.91 -28.25
C ASN A 744 -21.88 39.60 -27.75
N ALA A 745 -21.80 38.73 -26.72
CA ALA A 745 -20.58 38.51 -25.97
C ALA A 745 -20.22 37.01 -25.88
N THR A 746 -18.94 36.75 -25.91
CA THR A 746 -18.33 35.44 -25.61
C THR A 746 -17.79 35.42 -24.19
N PHE A 747 -18.15 34.42 -23.44
CA PHE A 747 -17.63 34.14 -22.12
C PHE A 747 -16.54 33.08 -22.22
N ASP A 748 -15.31 33.50 -21.94
CA ASP A 748 -14.08 32.70 -21.99
C ASP A 748 -13.32 32.94 -20.70
N SER A 749 -12.98 31.89 -19.97
CA SER A 749 -12.30 32.01 -18.67
C SER A 749 -10.88 32.59 -18.75
N GLN A 750 -10.30 32.59 -19.95
CA GLN A 750 -9.01 33.22 -20.25
C GLN A 750 -9.17 34.68 -20.71
N GLY A 751 -10.40 35.10 -20.93
CA GLY A 751 -10.71 36.49 -21.34
C GLY A 751 -10.43 37.53 -20.25
N PRO A 752 -10.37 38.81 -20.62
CA PRO A 752 -10.27 39.87 -19.64
C PRO A 752 -11.50 39.97 -18.75
N ALA A 753 -11.36 40.60 -17.59
CA ALA A 753 -12.47 40.84 -16.70
C ALA A 753 -13.62 41.55 -17.44
N LEU A 754 -14.88 41.17 -17.09
CA LEU A 754 -16.07 41.69 -17.73
C LEU A 754 -16.17 43.22 -17.59
N ALA A 755 -16.05 43.91 -18.69
CA ALA A 755 -16.19 45.39 -18.78
C ALA A 755 -17.58 45.72 -19.39
N CYS A 756 -18.45 46.34 -18.58
CA CYS A 756 -19.82 46.64 -19.00
C CYS A 756 -19.87 47.73 -20.09
N ALA A 757 -20.66 47.49 -21.11
CA ALA A 757 -20.92 48.41 -22.22
C ALA A 757 -22.38 48.23 -22.74
N SER A 758 -22.87 49.11 -23.52
CA SER A 758 -24.19 49.03 -24.11
C SER A 758 -24.12 49.36 -25.62
N PRO A 759 -24.21 48.34 -26.49
CA PRO A 759 -24.29 46.91 -26.22
C PRO A 759 -23.01 46.32 -25.63
N LEU A 760 -23.12 45.21 -24.87
CA LEU A 760 -21.98 44.43 -24.40
C LEU A 760 -21.47 43.55 -25.54
N VAL A 761 -20.32 43.89 -26.11
CA VAL A 761 -19.72 43.20 -27.27
C VAL A 761 -18.27 42.88 -27.00
N GLY A 762 -17.87 41.63 -27.22
CA GLY A 762 -16.50 41.17 -27.06
C GLY A 762 -16.37 39.83 -26.31
N THR A 763 -15.12 39.51 -25.96
CA THR A 763 -14.82 38.30 -25.18
C THR A 763 -14.42 38.71 -23.77
N PHE A 764 -14.98 38.05 -22.73
CA PHE A 764 -14.81 38.40 -21.34
C PHE A 764 -14.76 37.16 -20.46
N ALA A 765 -14.08 37.28 -19.35
CA ALA A 765 -14.21 36.26 -18.31
C ALA A 765 -15.67 36.21 -17.78
N PRO A 766 -16.18 35.03 -17.43
CA PRO A 766 -17.48 34.88 -16.76
C PRO A 766 -17.60 35.75 -15.51
N SER A 767 -18.78 36.38 -15.31
CA SER A 767 -18.97 37.25 -14.12
C SER A 767 -19.14 36.52 -12.81
N ASN A 768 -19.27 35.19 -12.80
CA ASN A 768 -19.53 34.40 -11.62
C ASN A 768 -18.66 33.16 -11.55
N ALA A 769 -18.96 32.09 -12.26
CA ALA A 769 -18.23 30.83 -12.19
C ALA A 769 -17.22 30.67 -13.32
N ASN A 770 -16.07 30.09 -13.01
CA ASN A 770 -15.01 29.82 -13.98
C ASN A 770 -15.36 28.59 -14.85
N LEU A 771 -15.42 28.76 -16.20
CA LEU A 771 -15.70 27.66 -17.15
C LEU A 771 -14.57 26.63 -17.20
N ASN A 772 -13.35 26.95 -16.76
CA ASN A 772 -12.25 25.98 -16.67
C ASN A 772 -12.53 24.83 -15.70
N THR A 773 -13.52 24.97 -14.81
CA THR A 773 -14.00 23.87 -13.94
C THR A 773 -14.64 22.73 -14.74
N LEU A 774 -14.96 22.95 -16.02
CA LEU A 774 -15.49 21.94 -16.94
C LEU A 774 -14.38 21.11 -17.61
N SER A 775 -13.12 21.53 -17.53
CA SER A 775 -11.98 20.82 -18.11
C SER A 775 -11.77 19.44 -17.43
N GLY A 776 -11.33 18.47 -18.21
CA GLY A 776 -11.10 17.10 -17.79
C GLY A 776 -12.33 16.17 -17.85
N PHE A 777 -13.53 16.70 -18.10
CA PHE A 777 -14.75 15.90 -18.26
C PHE A 777 -15.02 15.55 -19.73
N SER A 778 -15.91 14.56 -19.96
CA SER A 778 -16.36 14.23 -21.33
C SER A 778 -17.16 15.38 -21.94
N GLN A 779 -16.86 15.71 -23.22
CA GLN A 779 -17.62 16.70 -23.95
C GLN A 779 -18.90 16.14 -24.57
N GLN A 780 -18.97 14.84 -24.86
CA GLN A 780 -20.05 14.22 -25.64
C GLN A 780 -21.36 14.19 -24.88
N GLY A 781 -22.43 14.60 -25.52
CA GLY A 781 -23.82 14.51 -25.06
C GLY A 781 -24.59 15.82 -25.10
N ASN A 782 -25.69 15.87 -24.41
CA ASN A 782 -26.59 17.01 -24.37
C ASN A 782 -26.16 18.02 -23.30
N TRP A 783 -25.74 19.20 -23.75
CA TRP A 783 -25.45 20.34 -22.90
C TRP A 783 -26.71 21.15 -22.71
N GLN A 784 -27.08 21.44 -21.46
CA GLN A 784 -28.25 22.26 -21.14
C GLN A 784 -27.81 23.69 -20.82
N PHE A 785 -28.52 24.66 -21.40
CA PHE A 785 -28.33 26.07 -21.15
C PHE A 785 -29.56 26.64 -20.49
N GLY A 786 -29.37 27.35 -19.40
CA GLY A 786 -30.43 28.03 -18.68
C GLY A 786 -30.31 29.54 -18.80
N PHE A 787 -31.41 30.17 -19.07
CA PHE A 787 -31.55 31.63 -19.17
C PHE A 787 -32.73 32.05 -18.31
N LYS A 788 -32.61 33.15 -17.56
CA LYS A 788 -33.75 33.74 -16.85
C LYS A 788 -33.56 35.24 -16.65
N ASP A 789 -34.69 35.96 -16.67
CA ASP A 789 -34.82 37.33 -16.21
C ASP A 789 -35.39 37.31 -14.80
N VAL A 790 -34.59 37.78 -13.81
CA VAL A 790 -34.90 37.65 -12.40
C VAL A 790 -35.61 38.81 -11.76
N VAL A 791 -35.80 39.90 -12.55
CA VAL A 791 -36.41 41.17 -12.05
C VAL A 791 -37.77 41.34 -12.68
N ASN A 792 -38.81 41.49 -11.83
CA ASN A 792 -40.16 41.80 -12.25
C ASN A 792 -40.29 43.29 -12.51
N GLY A 793 -40.40 43.68 -13.83
CA GLY A 793 -40.41 45.07 -14.25
C GLY A 793 -40.88 45.24 -15.72
N PRO A 794 -40.80 46.46 -16.23
CA PRO A 794 -41.11 46.73 -17.63
C PRO A 794 -40.11 46.18 -18.60
N ASP A 795 -38.93 45.71 -18.10
CA ASP A 795 -37.86 45.17 -18.90
C ASP A 795 -38.22 43.79 -19.49
N SER A 796 -37.80 43.52 -20.69
CA SER A 796 -38.03 42.27 -21.36
C SER A 796 -36.81 41.86 -22.12
N GLY A 797 -36.61 40.56 -22.29
CA GLY A 797 -35.45 40.01 -22.96
C GLY A 797 -35.77 38.90 -23.94
N THR A 798 -35.00 38.86 -25.00
CA THR A 798 -35.00 37.82 -26.02
C THR A 798 -33.60 37.29 -26.18
N ILE A 799 -33.44 35.97 -26.09
CA ILE A 799 -32.22 35.31 -26.53
C ILE A 799 -32.34 35.09 -28.04
N ASN A 800 -31.54 35.80 -28.80
CA ASN A 800 -31.55 35.75 -30.25
C ASN A 800 -30.83 34.50 -30.78
N SER A 801 -29.67 34.21 -30.21
CA SER A 801 -28.87 33.02 -30.50
C SER A 801 -27.84 32.77 -29.38
N PHE A 802 -27.35 31.56 -29.30
CA PHE A 802 -26.23 31.21 -28.47
C PHE A 802 -25.48 29.99 -29.02
N SER A 803 -24.24 29.85 -28.66
CA SER A 803 -23.40 28.73 -29.08
C SER A 803 -22.42 28.37 -27.95
N ILE A 804 -21.92 27.16 -28.04
CA ILE A 804 -20.80 26.69 -27.24
C ILE A 804 -19.67 26.26 -28.17
N GLU A 805 -18.48 26.76 -27.92
CA GLU A 805 -17.26 26.22 -28.49
C GLU A 805 -16.66 25.29 -27.42
N VAL A 806 -16.41 24.04 -27.81
CA VAL A 806 -15.76 23.06 -26.93
C VAL A 806 -14.46 22.66 -27.58
N CYS A 807 -13.36 22.89 -26.86
CA CYS A 807 -12.04 22.45 -27.26
C CYS A 807 -11.73 21.12 -26.56
N SER A 808 -11.22 20.16 -27.33
CA SER A 808 -10.72 18.90 -26.83
C SER A 808 -9.28 18.71 -27.27
N GLN A 809 -8.51 18.00 -26.46
CA GLN A 809 -7.14 17.63 -26.77
C GLN A 809 -7.07 16.17 -27.16
N THR A 810 -6.33 15.89 -28.22
CA THR A 810 -5.93 14.54 -28.61
C THR A 810 -4.41 14.45 -28.62
N THR A 811 -3.87 13.30 -28.22
CA THR A 811 -2.45 13.05 -28.27
C THR A 811 -2.12 12.26 -29.53
N GLN A 812 -1.17 12.76 -30.30
CA GLN A 812 -0.62 12.10 -31.45
C GLN A 812 0.82 11.71 -31.15
N LEU A 813 1.16 10.42 -31.36
CA LEU A 813 2.55 10.00 -31.23
C LEU A 813 3.38 10.76 -32.27
N LEU A 814 4.37 11.47 -31.82
CA LEU A 814 5.38 12.03 -32.69
C LEU A 814 6.03 10.84 -33.41
N ALA A 815 5.93 10.79 -34.73
CA ALA A 815 6.69 9.86 -35.52
C ALA A 815 8.14 10.00 -34.99
N ALA A 816 8.76 8.91 -34.59
CA ALA A 816 10.19 8.95 -34.32
C ALA A 816 10.81 9.45 -35.63
N ASP A 817 11.19 10.71 -35.68
CA ASP A 817 12.09 11.17 -36.73
C ASP A 817 13.24 10.21 -36.64
N THR A 818 13.56 9.61 -37.75
CA THR A 818 14.65 8.65 -37.88
C THR A 818 15.95 9.46 -37.68
N PHE A 819 16.26 9.72 -36.40
CA PHE A 819 17.42 10.51 -35.99
C PHE A 819 18.65 9.87 -36.64
N GLY A 820 19.28 10.59 -37.53
CA GLY A 820 20.42 10.13 -38.31
C GLY A 820 20.15 9.56 -39.68
N PHE A 821 18.89 9.45 -40.13
CA PHE A 821 18.52 8.94 -41.47
C PHE A 821 17.48 9.85 -42.12
N GLU A 822 17.87 11.03 -42.57
CA GLU A 822 16.98 11.95 -43.31
C GLU A 822 16.55 11.36 -44.66
N ASN A 823 15.31 11.65 -45.07
CA ASN A 823 14.75 11.15 -46.33
C ASN A 823 14.78 9.62 -46.49
N PHE A 824 14.64 8.91 -45.35
CA PHE A 824 14.71 7.45 -45.36
C PHE A 824 13.59 6.83 -46.24
N SER A 825 14.00 5.97 -47.12
CA SER A 825 13.09 5.17 -47.95
C SER A 825 13.57 3.76 -48.10
N LEU A 826 12.67 2.78 -48.12
CA LEU A 826 12.89 1.37 -48.35
C LEU A 826 11.83 0.85 -49.31
N TYR A 827 12.23 0.53 -50.54
CA TYR A 827 11.32 0.16 -51.60
C TYR A 827 11.94 -0.78 -52.65
N PRO A 828 11.08 -1.58 -53.32
CA PRO A 828 9.67 -1.82 -53.05
C PRO A 828 9.49 -2.66 -51.78
N ASN A 829 8.36 -2.50 -51.10
CA ASN A 829 7.94 -3.35 -49.98
C ASN A 829 6.41 -3.51 -50.08
N PRO A 830 5.86 -4.67 -50.41
CA PRO A 830 6.52 -5.96 -50.68
C PRO A 830 7.50 -6.00 -51.90
N ASN A 831 8.41 -6.96 -51.92
CA ASN A 831 9.44 -7.13 -52.93
C ASN A 831 9.63 -8.62 -53.36
N ASN A 832 10.32 -8.85 -54.47
CA ASN A 832 10.66 -10.20 -54.96
C ASN A 832 12.07 -10.66 -54.55
N GLY A 833 12.55 -10.16 -53.39
CA GLY A 833 13.87 -10.43 -52.89
C GLY A 833 14.90 -9.34 -53.21
N THR A 834 14.53 -8.30 -53.96
CA THR A 834 15.37 -7.14 -54.27
C THR A 834 14.67 -5.89 -53.76
N PHE A 835 15.35 -5.05 -52.99
CA PHE A 835 14.86 -3.79 -52.47
C PHE A 835 15.99 -2.77 -52.32
N THR A 836 15.64 -1.52 -52.38
CA THR A 836 16.56 -0.39 -52.23
C THR A 836 16.39 0.26 -50.88
N VAL A 837 17.48 0.57 -50.18
CA VAL A 837 17.57 1.40 -49.00
C VAL A 837 18.20 2.72 -49.39
N ALA A 838 17.47 3.84 -49.18
CA ALA A 838 18.01 5.15 -49.46
C ALA A 838 17.72 6.13 -48.33
N PHE A 839 18.68 6.99 -47.97
CA PHE A 839 18.62 8.02 -46.94
C PHE A 839 19.78 9.01 -47.05
N THR A 840 19.66 10.14 -46.38
CA THR A 840 20.78 11.04 -46.13
C THR A 840 21.35 10.77 -44.74
N ALA A 841 22.61 10.36 -44.67
CA ALA A 841 23.29 10.08 -43.40
C ALA A 841 23.80 11.35 -42.75
N GLN A 842 23.55 11.52 -41.48
CA GLN A 842 24.01 12.70 -40.71
C GLN A 842 25.36 12.45 -40.01
N SER A 843 25.80 11.22 -39.85
CA SER A 843 27.13 10.87 -39.34
C SER A 843 28.05 10.49 -40.46
N SER A 844 29.36 10.72 -40.34
CA SER A 844 30.38 10.30 -41.28
C SER A 844 30.80 8.82 -41.10
N ASP A 845 30.19 8.12 -40.13
CA ASP A 845 30.51 6.71 -39.85
C ASP A 845 30.05 5.77 -40.96
N LYS A 846 30.66 4.59 -41.02
CA LYS A 846 30.25 3.54 -41.96
C LYS A 846 28.79 3.16 -41.76
N ILE A 847 28.11 2.82 -42.83
CA ILE A 847 26.76 2.33 -42.83
C ILE A 847 26.77 0.81 -42.83
N ALA A 848 26.21 0.19 -41.80
CA ALA A 848 26.03 -1.26 -41.74
C ALA A 848 24.55 -1.61 -41.93
N ILE A 849 24.26 -2.59 -42.82
CA ILE A 849 22.92 -3.11 -43.07
C ILE A 849 22.94 -4.61 -42.81
N GLU A 850 22.06 -5.04 -41.90
CA GLU A 850 21.82 -6.43 -41.58
C GLU A 850 20.35 -6.79 -41.79
N VAL A 851 20.11 -7.95 -42.38
CA VAL A 851 18.77 -8.50 -42.55
C VAL A 851 18.65 -9.80 -41.77
N HIS A 852 17.59 -9.90 -40.96
CA HIS A 852 17.29 -11.07 -40.16
C HIS A 852 15.88 -11.59 -40.46
N ASP A 853 15.69 -12.91 -40.35
CA ASP A 853 14.33 -13.47 -40.32
C ASP A 853 13.69 -13.29 -38.92
N LEU A 854 12.41 -13.66 -38.77
CA LEU A 854 11.68 -13.52 -37.51
C LEU A 854 12.23 -14.45 -36.38
N SER A 855 13.05 -15.42 -36.69
CA SER A 855 13.74 -16.26 -35.72
C SER A 855 15.10 -15.69 -35.26
N GLY A 856 15.47 -14.51 -35.78
CA GLY A 856 16.73 -13.82 -35.46
C GLY A 856 17.93 -14.34 -36.29
N ARG A 857 17.73 -15.24 -37.23
CA ARG A 857 18.81 -15.73 -38.11
C ARG A 857 19.19 -14.63 -39.09
N LYS A 858 20.49 -14.32 -39.17
CA LYS A 858 21.04 -13.35 -40.11
C LYS A 858 21.03 -13.90 -41.55
N ILE A 859 20.41 -13.17 -42.47
CA ILE A 859 20.26 -13.48 -43.88
C ILE A 859 21.30 -12.73 -44.73
N LEU A 860 21.54 -11.44 -44.37
CA LEU A 860 22.45 -10.56 -45.07
C LEU A 860 23.16 -9.64 -44.08
N SER A 861 24.46 -9.33 -44.33
CA SER A 861 25.21 -8.38 -43.54
C SER A 861 26.23 -7.66 -44.43
N ASN A 862 26.00 -6.38 -44.69
CA ASN A 862 26.85 -5.55 -45.54
C ASN A 862 27.30 -4.30 -44.83
N SER A 863 28.46 -3.77 -45.15
CA SER A 863 28.97 -2.50 -44.68
C SER A 863 29.43 -1.62 -45.84
N TYR A 864 29.01 -0.36 -45.82
CA TYR A 864 29.23 0.60 -46.89
C TYR A 864 29.97 1.81 -46.39
N ALA A 865 30.77 2.40 -47.28
CA ALA A 865 31.35 3.72 -47.03
C ALA A 865 30.24 4.79 -47.08
N ASN A 866 30.26 5.70 -46.15
CA ASN A 866 29.30 6.81 -46.11
C ASN A 866 29.80 7.99 -46.92
N GLN A 867 28.97 8.45 -47.89
CA GLN A 867 29.21 9.61 -48.75
C GLN A 867 28.16 10.72 -48.58
N GLY A 868 27.42 10.66 -47.46
CA GLY A 868 26.31 11.59 -47.13
C GLY A 868 24.96 11.14 -47.67
N VAL A 869 24.78 11.03 -48.99
CA VAL A 869 23.59 10.44 -49.60
C VAL A 869 23.85 8.96 -49.86
N PHE A 870 23.05 8.12 -49.25
CA PHE A 870 23.10 6.68 -49.40
C PHE A 870 21.93 6.14 -50.19
N ALA A 871 22.22 5.30 -51.18
CA ALA A 871 21.19 4.58 -51.95
C ALA A 871 21.79 3.27 -52.50
N GLU A 872 21.45 2.16 -51.88
CA GLU A 872 21.94 0.84 -52.22
C GLU A 872 20.83 -0.17 -52.44
N THR A 873 20.94 -0.94 -53.49
CA THR A 873 20.00 -2.01 -53.80
C THR A 873 20.53 -3.32 -53.26
N LEU A 874 19.77 -3.97 -52.43
CA LEU A 874 20.12 -5.23 -51.76
C LEU A 874 19.33 -6.39 -52.36
N GLN A 875 19.94 -7.56 -52.41
CA GLN A 875 19.31 -8.77 -52.88
C GLN A 875 19.37 -9.86 -51.81
N LEU A 876 18.21 -10.41 -51.46
CA LEU A 876 18.09 -11.55 -50.54
C LEU A 876 18.20 -12.85 -51.30
N GLU A 877 19.42 -13.27 -51.62
CA GLU A 877 19.66 -14.54 -52.28
C GLU A 877 19.30 -15.71 -51.33
N ASN A 878 18.59 -16.71 -51.88
CA ASN A 878 18.17 -17.91 -51.14
C ASN A 878 17.23 -17.69 -49.94
N ALA A 879 16.66 -16.50 -49.76
CA ALA A 879 15.64 -16.26 -48.76
C ALA A 879 14.25 -16.71 -49.23
N GLN A 880 13.47 -17.35 -48.38
CA GLN A 880 12.10 -17.78 -48.68
C GLN A 880 11.13 -16.59 -48.64
N SER A 881 9.93 -16.72 -49.24
CA SER A 881 8.86 -15.74 -49.08
C SER A 881 8.51 -15.62 -47.58
N GLY A 882 8.39 -14.39 -47.07
CA GLY A 882 8.17 -14.14 -45.66
C GLY A 882 8.51 -12.72 -45.23
N VAL A 883 8.49 -12.52 -43.94
CA VAL A 883 8.78 -11.21 -43.28
C VAL A 883 10.21 -11.20 -42.78
N TYR A 884 10.94 -10.12 -43.06
CA TYR A 884 12.33 -9.91 -42.65
C TYR A 884 12.47 -8.54 -41.95
N LEU A 885 13.43 -8.45 -41.06
CA LEU A 885 13.81 -7.23 -40.36
C LEU A 885 15.15 -6.71 -40.93
N VAL A 886 15.13 -5.53 -41.49
CA VAL A 886 16.29 -4.81 -41.98
C VAL A 886 16.77 -3.82 -40.93
N SER A 887 17.92 -4.04 -40.34
CA SER A 887 18.60 -3.19 -39.39
C SER A 887 19.68 -2.37 -40.09
N ILE A 888 19.56 -1.05 -40.08
CA ILE A 888 20.53 -0.12 -40.66
C ILE A 888 21.16 0.66 -39.50
N THR A 889 22.51 0.68 -39.46
CA THR A 889 23.30 1.37 -38.43
C THR A 889 24.25 2.37 -39.08
N ASN A 890 24.31 3.60 -38.53
CA ASN A 890 25.24 4.65 -38.94
C ASN A 890 25.82 5.31 -37.66
N GLY A 891 26.99 4.92 -37.25
CA GLY A 891 27.57 5.30 -35.97
C GLY A 891 26.75 4.74 -34.79
N THR A 892 26.28 5.60 -33.91
CA THR A 892 25.37 5.28 -32.78
C THR A 892 23.91 5.17 -33.19
N ASN A 893 23.55 5.62 -34.40
CA ASN A 893 22.18 5.64 -34.90
C ASN A 893 21.82 4.29 -35.52
N LYS A 894 20.68 3.75 -35.15
CA LYS A 894 20.17 2.47 -35.66
C LYS A 894 18.68 2.58 -35.95
N ILE A 895 18.28 2.12 -37.13
CA ILE A 895 16.87 1.97 -37.52
C ILE A 895 16.59 0.51 -37.91
N VAL A 896 15.41 -0.02 -37.56
CA VAL A 896 14.97 -1.35 -37.97
C VAL A 896 13.64 -1.20 -38.70
N LYS A 897 13.58 -1.75 -39.93
CA LYS A 897 12.36 -1.72 -40.75
C LYS A 897 11.98 -3.13 -41.20
N ARG A 898 10.70 -3.34 -41.30
CA ARG A 898 10.12 -4.61 -41.78
C ARG A 898 9.99 -4.59 -43.29
N ILE A 899 10.44 -5.65 -43.98
CA ILE A 899 10.15 -5.92 -45.38
C ILE A 899 9.41 -7.25 -45.55
N VAL A 900 8.64 -7.32 -46.65
CA VAL A 900 7.91 -8.53 -47.04
C VAL A 900 8.46 -8.99 -48.35
N LYS A 901 9.04 -10.21 -48.42
CA LYS A 901 9.42 -10.90 -49.62
C LYS A 901 8.25 -11.79 -50.08
N GLN A 902 7.78 -11.58 -51.28
CA GLN A 902 6.74 -12.39 -51.95
C GLN A 902 7.33 -13.63 -52.64
#